data_97f117a6a5a8f3da3500028e8b07ca21
#
_entry.id   97f117a6a5a8f3da3500028e8b07ca21
#
_cell.length_a   1.000
_cell.length_b   1.000
_cell.length_c   1.000
_cell.angle_alpha   90.00
_cell.angle_beta   90.00
_cell.angle_gamma   90.00
#
_symmetry.space_group_name_H-M   'P 1'
#
loop_
_entity.id
_entity.type
_entity.pdbx_description
1 polymer ?
#
loop_
_entity_poly.entity_id
_entity_poly.type
_entity_poly.pdbx_seq_one_letter_code
_entity_poly.pdbx_strand_id
1 'polypeptide(L)'
;MLAAFVVVSAFAALGGDLYEHGIYGAVPLDGEWEMAYQPYAYEVVDYPAFKGVKIAAAVSGYWEDMVAAFRAAGMKDEFRINPLFERQQFPITGWASDTTLPNIYGCFFYRRTVELEQAGAAVLSFEGVRNQVHVWINGRFVAFRAGFSTPFELDVPEGVLKKGTNEIVLAVSNNPNLGYCDYVSGLTTRSTFRSTGGVNGNLELRFPKNGLGDVYVTTAKDLKTFTVHVAGGVPFGYEISDGGTALAKGTATSDFTLPTNGFSFWSPENPKRYCLTLTTAQGTYRQKFGIRRLVADGEKFRLNGKPIYLRGVTEHCYFPKTLHLPRDLDYYRMITAKRKELGFNFVRFHTFVPPAEYLEATDELGMVVHIESPNFVPEPEFAAIIAFARRHPSVVIYCTGNETRIDRLAEAYLRDVAELVHERTDSLFSPMSAMRGVEYMLLPGKDPTVAKPFSHNAERMARIAPFCDMFTSYQLGLTSYESLNSGTSADLDAWGDAYCGKPRTSHEICIDSSYVDFGLEKLYPHDSPILKVGIFSEPRRMLTEKGLIDRADVYFRNSCEWMRRIRKFTFEKLRAADRVAGYDFLGDINTHWHTFGYSVGMMDEFYRLKPGETVENVLRYNSAAVLLSDLGSDFNMTAGETKKVVFSVSNYDADMSSAKLRVELSEPNGGIVWSDERIVGDVTNGRLIHLGAFDVKMPESAQAMKYLMRATLASGTRIVGNEWEVYAFPSVDGRQPTTGSQRSRCRTVSDIGEAELIAAMERGERVLLLGAGPFRSLPTTYRIGMAGRTSGNYATVIKEGHHALKGFPHEGFCGWQFRRLMEGGRAVQLEAGVPFDPIIDVASSVKFPIRQAALFEYRVGEGRLLVCSFAFHTEDPAAAWLRTQLEDYVASDAFNPAQSLTPAQLHAVINAPLLSGAQNQNRARNPGDPSSNVRAGAFAQP
;
A
#
# COMPACT_ATOMS: atom_id res chain seq x y z
N MET A 1 20.38 31.33 32.45
CA MET A 1 21.53 30.91 31.64
C MET A 1 21.97 29.53 32.07
N LEU A 2 21.10 28.50 32.06
CA LEU A 2 21.44 27.10 32.43
C LEU A 2 20.43 26.07 31.86
N ALA A 3 19.82 26.36 30.73
CA ALA A 3 18.83 25.46 30.11
C ALA A 3 19.11 25.11 28.63
N ALA A 4 20.26 25.54 28.09
CA ALA A 4 20.59 25.33 26.67
C ALA A 4 21.68 24.27 26.40
N PHE A 5 22.18 23.58 27.43
CA PHE A 5 23.33 22.68 27.29
C PHE A 5 22.97 21.17 27.37
N VAL A 6 21.71 20.80 27.56
CA VAL A 6 21.33 19.39 27.76
C VAL A 6 20.78 18.74 26.49
N VAL A 7 20.47 19.50 25.44
CA VAL A 7 19.84 18.94 24.23
C VAL A 7 20.86 18.51 23.15
N VAL A 8 22.09 19.01 23.19
CA VAL A 8 23.12 18.68 22.18
C VAL A 8 23.86 17.34 22.45
N SER A 9 23.86 16.85 23.68
CA SER A 9 24.51 15.58 24.01
C SER A 9 23.65 14.33 23.82
N ALA A 10 22.33 14.46 23.57
CA ALA A 10 21.45 13.33 23.34
C ALA A 10 21.39 12.86 21.86
N PHE A 11 21.72 13.74 20.91
CA PHE A 11 21.72 13.39 19.49
C PHE A 11 22.98 12.68 19.00
N ALA A 12 24.13 12.85 19.70
CA ALA A 12 25.37 12.15 19.35
C ALA A 12 25.39 10.69 19.80
N ALA A 13 24.48 10.27 20.69
CA ALA A 13 24.45 8.90 21.22
C ALA A 13 23.56 7.94 20.41
N LEU A 14 22.68 8.41 19.54
CA LEU A 14 21.72 7.56 18.80
C LEU A 14 22.23 7.06 17.45
N GLY A 15 23.25 7.68 16.86
CA GLY A 15 23.92 7.17 15.64
C GLY A 15 25.06 6.18 15.93
N GLY A 16 25.61 6.15 17.16
CA GLY A 16 26.78 5.34 17.51
C GLY A 16 26.53 3.85 17.67
N ASP A 17 25.30 3.42 17.93
CA ASP A 17 25.01 2.01 18.22
C ASP A 17 24.69 1.15 16.98
N LEU A 18 24.40 1.74 15.83
CA LEU A 18 24.07 1.00 14.61
C LEU A 18 25.33 0.40 13.94
N TYR A 19 26.44 1.16 13.95
CA TYR A 19 27.74 0.73 13.44
C TYR A 19 28.87 1.39 14.25
N GLU A 20 29.42 0.71 15.25
CA GLU A 20 30.70 1.15 15.86
C GLU A 20 31.82 0.89 14.85
N HIS A 21 32.14 1.86 14.02
CA HIS A 21 33.34 1.84 13.18
C HIS A 21 34.57 2.27 13.97
N GLY A 22 34.94 1.51 15.00
CA GLY A 22 36.15 1.76 15.76
C GLY A 22 37.47 1.63 14.97
N ILE A 23 37.35 1.32 13.67
CA ILE A 23 38.46 1.17 12.73
C ILE A 23 38.94 2.50 12.16
N TYR A 24 38.04 3.44 12.01
CA TYR A 24 38.29 4.74 11.39
C TYR A 24 38.31 5.84 12.45
N GLY A 25 39.33 6.71 12.40
CA GLY A 25 39.25 8.01 13.06
C GLY A 25 38.22 8.85 12.34
N ALA A 26 36.96 8.78 12.76
CA ALA A 26 35.88 9.56 12.16
C ALA A 26 35.93 11.01 12.70
N VAL A 27 35.83 11.97 11.79
CA VAL A 27 35.63 13.39 12.11
C VAL A 27 34.20 13.71 11.62
N PRO A 28 33.23 13.88 12.54
CA PRO A 28 31.86 14.20 12.16
C PRO A 28 31.80 15.59 11.54
N LEU A 29 31.08 15.69 10.44
CA LEU A 29 30.86 16.91 9.67
C LEU A 29 29.44 17.42 9.77
N ASP A 30 28.62 16.81 10.63
CA ASP A 30 27.23 17.21 10.86
C ASP A 30 27.14 18.60 11.51
N GLY A 31 25.97 19.25 11.40
CA GLY A 31 25.69 20.50 12.07
C GLY A 31 25.87 21.74 11.18
N GLU A 32 26.50 22.82 11.73
CA GLU A 32 26.56 24.13 11.08
C GLU A 32 27.46 24.18 9.86
N TRP A 33 26.89 24.64 8.75
CA TRP A 33 27.59 24.99 7.51
C TRP A 33 27.18 26.37 7.03
N GLU A 34 28.04 27.02 6.29
CA GLU A 34 27.70 28.21 5.50
C GLU A 34 27.05 27.77 4.21
N MET A 35 25.84 28.25 3.92
CA MET A 35 25.07 27.85 2.75
C MET A 35 24.78 29.03 1.84
N ALA A 36 24.78 28.77 0.51
CA ALA A 36 24.33 29.72 -0.50
C ALA A 36 23.50 29.03 -1.54
N TYR A 37 22.38 29.61 -1.93
CA TYR A 37 21.45 29.09 -2.93
C TYR A 37 21.81 29.60 -4.33
N GLN A 38 21.74 28.72 -5.32
CA GLN A 38 21.90 29.07 -6.71
C GLN A 38 20.80 28.42 -7.57
N PRO A 39 19.91 29.22 -8.18
CA PRO A 39 18.69 28.67 -8.81
C PRO A 39 18.94 27.78 -10.04
N TYR A 40 20.06 27.95 -10.76
CA TYR A 40 20.33 27.29 -12.05
C TYR A 40 21.75 26.74 -12.17
N ALA A 41 22.16 25.87 -11.29
CA ALA A 41 23.42 25.16 -11.52
C ALA A 41 23.16 23.91 -12.38
N TYR A 42 23.12 24.06 -13.70
CA TYR A 42 23.14 22.93 -14.61
C TYR A 42 24.56 22.33 -14.72
N GLU A 43 25.59 23.13 -14.49
CA GLU A 43 26.97 22.71 -14.45
C GLU A 43 27.66 23.42 -13.30
N VAL A 44 28.15 22.66 -12.35
CA VAL A 44 29.04 23.16 -11.31
C VAL A 44 30.46 22.79 -11.73
N VAL A 45 31.10 23.66 -12.44
CA VAL A 45 32.39 23.37 -13.06
C VAL A 45 33.56 23.92 -12.26
N ASP A 46 33.33 24.99 -11.51
CA ASP A 46 34.36 25.71 -10.78
C ASP A 46 34.14 25.74 -9.27
N TYR A 47 35.23 25.82 -8.55
CA TYR A 47 35.19 26.03 -7.11
C TYR A 47 34.51 27.36 -6.76
N PRO A 48 33.42 27.34 -6.00
CA PRO A 48 32.62 28.54 -5.79
C PRO A 48 33.17 29.46 -4.71
N ALA A 49 33.55 30.66 -5.09
CA ALA A 49 33.78 31.78 -4.15
C ALA A 49 32.43 32.43 -3.80
N PHE A 50 31.70 31.86 -2.85
CA PHE A 50 30.40 32.39 -2.43
C PHE A 50 30.41 33.02 -1.07
N LYS A 51 29.51 33.98 -0.85
CA LYS A 51 29.08 34.41 0.46
C LYS A 51 27.81 33.70 0.83
N GLY A 52 27.84 32.88 1.85
CA GLY A 52 26.71 32.16 2.37
C GLY A 52 26.21 32.70 3.69
N VAL A 53 25.15 32.07 4.18
CA VAL A 53 24.61 32.28 5.53
C VAL A 53 24.82 31.02 6.36
N LYS A 54 25.09 31.19 7.65
CA LYS A 54 25.29 30.04 8.53
C LYS A 54 23.97 29.42 8.92
N ILE A 55 23.86 28.13 8.70
CA ILE A 55 22.69 27.31 9.04
C ILE A 55 23.12 26.22 10.00
N ALA A 56 22.59 26.23 11.22
CA ALA A 56 23.01 25.37 12.31
C ALA A 56 22.80 23.86 12.06
N ALA A 57 21.76 23.50 11.34
CA ALA A 57 21.39 22.11 11.01
C ALA A 57 21.49 21.86 9.50
N ALA A 58 22.50 22.42 8.84
CA ALA A 58 22.66 22.30 7.38
C ALA A 58 22.94 20.87 6.93
N VAL A 59 23.76 20.16 7.67
CA VAL A 59 24.08 18.76 7.45
C VAL A 59 23.52 17.94 8.58
N SER A 60 22.95 16.94 8.23
CA SER A 60 21.92 16.00 8.51
C SER A 60 20.51 16.57 8.36
N GLY A 61 20.19 17.28 7.24
CA GLY A 61 18.86 17.88 7.08
C GLY A 61 18.39 18.02 5.63
N TYR A 62 17.07 18.16 5.51
CA TYR A 62 16.40 18.48 4.26
C TYR A 62 16.21 19.99 4.12
N TRP A 63 16.37 20.53 2.92
CA TRP A 63 16.22 21.98 2.67
C TRP A 63 14.83 22.49 3.07
N GLU A 64 13.83 21.67 2.87
CA GLU A 64 12.43 21.98 3.15
C GLU A 64 12.20 22.24 4.64
N ASP A 65 12.94 21.59 5.51
CA ASP A 65 12.87 21.82 6.96
C ASP A 65 13.66 23.05 7.39
N MET A 66 14.60 23.51 6.56
CA MET A 66 15.46 24.66 6.83
C MET A 66 14.86 26.01 6.37
N VAL A 67 13.69 26.03 5.70
CA VAL A 67 13.13 27.26 5.11
C VAL A 67 13.01 28.40 6.13
N ALA A 68 12.59 28.11 7.35
CA ALA A 68 12.50 29.10 8.41
C ALA A 68 13.89 29.67 8.78
N ALA A 69 14.91 28.80 8.85
CA ALA A 69 16.29 29.21 9.13
C ALA A 69 16.87 30.02 7.97
N PHE A 70 16.63 29.64 6.74
CA PHE A 70 17.04 30.39 5.55
C PHE A 70 16.45 31.80 5.54
N ARG A 71 15.16 31.95 5.83
CA ARG A 71 14.47 33.26 5.91
C ARG A 71 15.01 34.11 7.04
N ALA A 72 15.20 33.49 8.24
CA ALA A 72 15.80 34.18 9.40
C ALA A 72 17.23 34.65 9.14
N ALA A 73 18.00 33.90 8.35
CA ALA A 73 19.35 34.24 7.95
C ALA A 73 19.41 35.26 6.77
N GLY A 74 18.27 35.73 6.25
CA GLY A 74 18.19 36.73 5.22
C GLY A 74 18.23 36.20 3.78
N MET A 75 18.12 34.89 3.59
CA MET A 75 17.89 34.29 2.26
C MET A 75 16.41 34.47 1.89
N LYS A 76 16.09 35.59 1.26
CA LYS A 76 14.71 35.92 0.88
C LYS A 76 14.31 35.10 -0.33
N ASP A 77 13.12 34.49 -0.29
CA ASP A 77 12.25 33.93 -1.34
C ASP A 77 12.86 33.67 -2.73
N GLU A 78 14.18 33.41 -2.78
CA GLU A 78 14.93 33.04 -3.99
C GLU A 78 14.67 31.58 -4.37
N PHE A 79 13.98 30.84 -3.49
CA PHE A 79 13.63 29.44 -3.67
C PHE A 79 12.57 29.31 -4.77
N ARG A 80 12.91 28.62 -5.82
CA ARG A 80 11.94 28.37 -6.89
C ARG A 80 11.17 27.09 -6.61
N ILE A 81 9.87 27.17 -6.83
CA ILE A 81 9.00 26.02 -6.97
C ILE A 81 9.49 25.20 -8.17
N ASN A 82 9.57 23.90 -8.02
CA ASN A 82 9.98 23.00 -9.10
C ASN A 82 9.04 23.20 -10.31
N PRO A 83 9.53 23.68 -11.46
CA PRO A 83 8.69 23.95 -12.63
C PRO A 83 8.05 22.69 -13.22
N LEU A 84 8.59 21.50 -12.94
CA LEU A 84 7.95 20.23 -13.29
C LEU A 84 6.69 20.01 -12.44
N PHE A 85 6.66 20.54 -11.24
CA PHE A 85 5.51 20.47 -10.37
C PHE A 85 4.39 21.42 -10.81
N GLU A 86 4.71 22.62 -11.25
CA GLU A 86 3.74 23.56 -11.85
C GLU A 86 3.07 22.99 -13.11
N ARG A 87 3.82 22.21 -13.91
CA ARG A 87 3.28 21.55 -15.12
C ARG A 87 2.46 20.30 -14.83
N GLN A 88 2.61 19.72 -13.66
CA GLN A 88 1.86 18.55 -13.20
C GLN A 88 0.61 18.94 -12.42
N GLN A 89 0.04 20.11 -12.63
CA GLN A 89 -1.33 20.38 -12.23
C GLN A 89 -2.21 19.31 -12.88
N PHE A 90 -2.54 18.26 -12.09
CA PHE A 90 -3.43 17.22 -12.56
C PHE A 90 -4.85 17.78 -12.57
N PRO A 91 -5.40 18.12 -13.74
CA PRO A 91 -6.73 18.69 -13.84
C PRO A 91 -7.82 17.71 -13.38
N ILE A 92 -7.44 16.45 -13.12
CA ILE A 92 -8.34 15.37 -12.71
C ILE A 92 -8.73 15.47 -11.23
N THR A 93 -7.95 16.12 -10.40
CA THR A 93 -8.19 16.08 -8.95
C THR A 93 -8.58 17.42 -8.34
N GLY A 94 -8.33 18.53 -8.99
CA GLY A 94 -8.53 19.86 -8.39
C GLY A 94 -7.71 20.11 -7.10
N TRP A 95 -6.98 19.12 -6.64
CA TRP A 95 -6.31 19.12 -5.34
C TRP A 95 -4.84 19.51 -5.40
N ALA A 96 -4.25 19.46 -6.58
CA ALA A 96 -2.82 19.68 -6.77
C ALA A 96 -2.43 21.14 -7.05
N SER A 97 -3.34 22.08 -6.90
CA SER A 97 -3.12 23.46 -7.32
C SER A 97 -2.53 24.37 -6.26
N ASP A 98 -2.33 23.91 -5.03
CA ASP A 98 -1.72 24.76 -4.00
C ASP A 98 -0.19 24.72 -4.10
N THR A 99 0.34 25.68 -4.86
CA THR A 99 1.76 25.88 -5.11
C THR A 99 2.52 26.46 -3.92
N THR A 100 1.89 26.59 -2.76
CA THR A 100 2.51 27.20 -1.57
C THR A 100 3.42 26.24 -0.79
N LEU A 101 3.50 24.98 -1.21
CA LEU A 101 4.45 24.04 -0.61
C LEU A 101 5.88 24.47 -0.89
N PRO A 102 6.76 24.52 0.12
CA PRO A 102 8.18 24.77 -0.10
C PRO A 102 8.79 23.57 -0.81
N ASN A 103 8.80 23.61 -2.11
CA ASN A 103 9.45 22.62 -2.96
C ASN A 103 10.69 23.27 -3.54
N ILE A 104 11.78 23.19 -2.80
CA ILE A 104 13.02 23.86 -3.14
C ILE A 104 13.69 23.09 -4.28
N TYR A 105 13.96 23.80 -5.36
CA TYR A 105 14.59 23.27 -6.55
C TYR A 105 15.83 24.07 -6.91
N GLY A 106 16.94 23.39 -7.15
CA GLY A 106 18.19 24.05 -7.54
C GLY A 106 19.44 23.42 -6.95
N CYS A 107 20.39 24.26 -6.63
CA CYS A 107 21.66 23.88 -6.04
C CYS A 107 21.93 24.71 -4.79
N PHE A 108 22.41 24.07 -3.73
CA PHE A 108 23.00 24.74 -2.60
C PHE A 108 24.48 24.43 -2.51
N PHE A 109 25.27 25.45 -2.32
CA PHE A 109 26.66 25.34 -1.91
C PHE A 109 26.74 25.33 -0.39
N TYR A 110 27.51 24.40 0.14
CA TYR A 110 27.81 24.25 1.54
C TYR A 110 29.31 24.48 1.73
N ARG A 111 29.72 25.25 2.73
CA ARG A 111 31.10 25.45 3.11
C ARG A 111 31.30 25.29 4.59
N ARG A 112 32.36 24.55 4.96
CA ARG A 112 32.76 24.36 6.34
C ARG A 112 34.29 24.30 6.45
N THR A 113 34.80 24.88 7.51
CA THR A 113 36.18 24.73 7.91
C THR A 113 36.27 23.73 9.04
N VAL A 114 37.20 22.78 8.94
CA VAL A 114 37.47 21.75 9.95
C VAL A 114 38.93 21.71 10.33
N GLU A 115 39.20 21.46 11.62
CA GLU A 115 40.57 21.28 12.14
C GLU A 115 40.86 19.77 12.18
N LEU A 116 41.95 19.35 11.55
CA LEU A 116 42.38 17.96 11.52
C LEU A 116 43.71 17.78 12.25
N GLU A 117 43.76 16.76 13.07
CA GLU A 117 44.98 16.39 13.81
C GLU A 117 46.01 15.69 12.92
N GLN A 118 45.60 15.16 11.78
CA GLN A 118 46.41 14.38 10.85
C GLN A 118 46.15 14.79 9.40
N ALA A 119 47.10 14.50 8.53
CA ALA A 119 46.98 14.54 7.10
C ALA A 119 46.91 13.11 6.52
N GLY A 120 46.63 12.97 5.24
CA GLY A 120 46.70 11.70 4.51
C GLY A 120 45.44 11.40 3.71
N ALA A 121 45.43 10.24 3.07
CA ALA A 121 44.26 9.74 2.38
C ALA A 121 43.12 9.46 3.37
N ALA A 122 41.90 9.76 2.96
CA ALA A 122 40.70 9.59 3.77
C ALA A 122 39.52 9.16 2.88
N VAL A 123 38.41 8.84 3.53
CA VAL A 123 37.14 8.59 2.90
C VAL A 123 36.13 9.62 3.41
N LEU A 124 35.42 10.28 2.52
CA LEU A 124 34.28 11.12 2.85
C LEU A 124 33.00 10.28 2.71
N SER A 125 32.42 9.94 3.84
CA SER A 125 31.26 9.06 3.93
C SER A 125 29.97 9.84 4.08
N PHE A 126 29.04 9.63 3.17
CA PHE A 126 27.70 10.21 3.16
C PHE A 126 26.66 9.12 3.44
N GLU A 127 25.76 9.34 4.38
CA GLU A 127 24.59 8.47 4.53
C GLU A 127 23.51 8.75 3.50
N GLY A 128 23.41 9.99 2.98
CA GLY A 128 22.52 10.31 1.89
C GLY A 128 22.69 11.73 1.36
N VAL A 129 22.50 11.89 0.06
CA VAL A 129 22.47 13.19 -0.63
C VAL A 129 21.34 13.17 -1.66
N ARG A 130 20.59 14.23 -1.74
CA ARG A 130 19.51 14.42 -2.73
C ARG A 130 19.91 15.48 -3.74
N ASN A 131 20.24 15.17 -4.99
CA ASN A 131 20.46 13.86 -5.68
C ASN A 131 21.91 13.72 -6.09
N GLN A 132 22.66 14.85 -6.12
CA GLN A 132 24.02 14.96 -6.63
C GLN A 132 24.87 15.79 -5.71
N VAL A 133 26.14 15.47 -5.64
CA VAL A 133 27.12 16.28 -4.91
C VAL A 133 28.44 16.39 -5.69
N HIS A 134 28.95 17.61 -5.77
CA HIS A 134 30.33 17.89 -6.12
C HIS A 134 31.07 18.26 -4.84
N VAL A 135 32.29 17.78 -4.72
CA VAL A 135 33.10 17.97 -3.52
C VAL A 135 34.43 18.63 -3.87
N TRP A 136 34.76 19.70 -3.17
CA TRP A 136 36.09 20.35 -3.18
C TRP A 136 36.62 20.34 -1.76
N ILE A 137 37.93 20.12 -1.66
CA ILE A 137 38.65 20.24 -0.39
C ILE A 137 39.89 21.12 -0.62
N ASN A 138 40.05 22.17 0.17
CA ASN A 138 41.13 23.14 0.04
C ASN A 138 41.24 23.74 -1.37
N GLY A 139 40.10 24.02 -1.99
CA GLY A 139 39.99 24.54 -3.37
C GLY A 139 40.25 23.55 -4.49
N ARG A 140 40.55 22.29 -4.17
CA ARG A 140 40.78 21.24 -5.16
C ARG A 140 39.53 20.39 -5.34
N PHE A 141 39.08 20.19 -6.58
CA PHE A 141 38.02 19.25 -6.90
C PHE A 141 38.46 17.81 -6.52
N VAL A 142 37.62 17.13 -5.75
CA VAL A 142 37.88 15.78 -5.26
C VAL A 142 37.03 14.75 -5.99
N ALA A 143 35.71 14.96 -6.03
CA ALA A 143 34.81 13.99 -6.59
C ALA A 143 33.45 14.59 -6.97
N PHE A 144 32.76 13.90 -7.87
CA PHE A 144 31.36 14.06 -8.17
C PHE A 144 30.64 12.74 -7.96
N ARG A 145 29.47 12.79 -7.33
CA ARG A 145 28.57 11.66 -7.22
C ARG A 145 27.17 12.10 -7.61
N ALA A 146 26.59 11.42 -8.59
CA ALA A 146 25.16 11.40 -8.80
C ALA A 146 24.64 10.07 -8.28
N GLY A 147 23.63 10.09 -7.45
CA GLY A 147 23.09 8.90 -6.83
C GLY A 147 21.88 9.24 -5.97
N PHE A 148 21.23 8.22 -5.46
CA PHE A 148 19.90 8.37 -4.96
C PHE A 148 19.72 7.85 -3.55
N SER A 149 19.98 8.72 -2.59
CA SER A 149 19.67 8.46 -1.17
C SER A 149 20.26 7.17 -0.58
N THR A 150 21.24 6.60 -1.25
CA THR A 150 22.00 5.47 -0.76
C THR A 150 23.24 6.00 -0.03
N PRO A 151 23.66 5.41 1.07
CA PRO A 151 24.98 5.67 1.63
C PRO A 151 26.06 5.41 0.60
N PHE A 152 27.03 6.29 0.51
CA PHE A 152 28.18 6.14 -0.38
C PHE A 152 29.44 6.77 0.21
N GLU A 153 30.56 6.36 -0.30
CA GLU A 153 31.86 6.83 0.11
C GLU A 153 32.61 7.43 -1.10
N LEU A 154 33.33 8.53 -0.84
CA LEU A 154 34.19 9.17 -1.82
C LEU A 154 35.62 9.16 -1.33
N ASP A 155 36.52 8.66 -2.14
CA ASP A 155 37.95 8.68 -1.84
C ASP A 155 38.52 10.09 -1.85
N VAL A 156 39.22 10.47 -0.77
CA VAL A 156 39.99 11.71 -0.68
C VAL A 156 41.45 11.33 -0.80
N PRO A 157 42.08 11.63 -1.95
CA PRO A 157 43.48 11.24 -2.21
C PRO A 157 44.47 11.86 -1.22
N GLU A 158 45.60 11.21 -1.08
CA GLU A 158 46.72 11.76 -0.31
C GLU A 158 47.18 13.12 -0.85
N GLY A 159 47.54 14.02 0.05
CA GLY A 159 47.97 15.38 -0.31
C GLY A 159 46.83 16.38 -0.54
N VAL A 160 45.55 15.96 -0.40
CA VAL A 160 44.37 16.84 -0.42
C VAL A 160 44.12 17.45 0.97
N LEU A 161 44.12 16.60 2.00
CA LEU A 161 43.98 17.00 3.40
C LEU A 161 45.33 17.32 4.01
N LYS A 162 45.37 18.34 4.90
CA LYS A 162 46.54 18.74 5.64
C LYS A 162 46.26 18.72 7.16
N LYS A 163 47.27 18.58 7.96
CA LYS A 163 47.12 18.81 9.39
C LYS A 163 46.83 20.29 9.63
N GLY A 164 45.89 20.59 10.55
CA GLY A 164 45.37 21.93 10.81
C GLY A 164 44.11 22.19 10.04
N THR A 165 43.89 23.43 9.67
CA THR A 165 42.66 23.92 9.04
C THR A 165 42.48 23.42 7.60
N ASN A 166 41.35 22.81 7.34
CA ASN A 166 40.90 22.38 6.00
C ASN A 166 39.55 22.99 5.69
N GLU A 167 39.34 23.42 4.43
CA GLU A 167 38.05 23.88 3.93
C GLU A 167 37.40 22.78 3.08
N ILE A 168 36.15 22.45 3.38
CA ILE A 168 35.35 21.52 2.60
C ILE A 168 34.20 22.30 2.00
N VAL A 169 34.00 22.15 0.68
CA VAL A 169 32.86 22.74 -0.07
C VAL A 169 32.13 21.63 -0.78
N LEU A 170 30.79 21.63 -0.61
CA LEU A 170 29.88 20.74 -1.31
C LEU A 170 28.97 21.59 -2.21
N ALA A 171 28.69 21.14 -3.41
CA ALA A 171 27.57 21.65 -4.21
C ALA A 171 26.54 20.53 -4.37
N VAL A 172 25.41 20.68 -3.70
CA VAL A 172 24.32 19.70 -3.68
C VAL A 172 23.19 20.17 -4.55
N SER A 173 22.75 19.34 -5.48
CA SER A 173 21.65 19.65 -6.41
C SER A 173 20.60 18.55 -6.41
N ASN A 174 19.33 18.95 -6.37
CA ASN A 174 18.19 18.06 -6.59
C ASN A 174 17.58 18.23 -8.00
N ASN A 175 18.34 18.77 -8.94
CA ASN A 175 17.87 18.99 -10.32
C ASN A 175 17.53 17.67 -11.00
N PRO A 176 16.26 17.42 -11.37
CA PRO A 176 15.85 16.18 -12.02
C PRO A 176 16.36 16.01 -13.46
N ASN A 177 16.87 17.08 -14.10
CA ASN A 177 17.31 17.03 -15.49
C ASN A 177 18.77 16.59 -15.65
N LEU A 178 19.48 16.31 -14.54
CA LEU A 178 20.87 15.90 -14.56
C LEU A 178 21.02 14.39 -14.28
N GLY A 179 20.65 13.55 -15.25
CA GLY A 179 20.81 12.12 -15.14
C GLY A 179 19.54 11.36 -14.71
N TYR A 180 19.70 10.21 -14.11
CA TYR A 180 18.63 9.25 -13.77
C TYR A 180 17.58 9.72 -12.78
N CYS A 181 17.66 10.95 -12.36
CA CYS A 181 16.68 11.54 -11.44
C CYS A 181 15.25 11.53 -11.99
N ASP A 182 15.05 11.49 -13.30
CA ASP A 182 13.74 11.34 -13.92
C ASP A 182 13.07 9.98 -13.69
N TYR A 183 13.87 8.97 -13.39
CA TYR A 183 13.41 7.59 -13.15
C TYR A 183 13.31 7.25 -11.68
N VAL A 184 13.78 8.14 -10.88
CA VAL A 184 13.81 7.99 -9.47
C VAL A 184 12.41 8.09 -8.93
N SER A 185 11.93 7.00 -8.55
CA SER A 185 10.69 6.71 -7.87
C SER A 185 9.54 7.63 -8.24
N GLY A 186 8.56 7.07 -8.85
CA GLY A 186 7.29 7.75 -9.02
C GLY A 186 6.84 8.49 -7.76
N LEU A 187 7.29 8.06 -6.58
CA LEU A 187 6.91 8.64 -5.30
C LEU A 187 7.69 9.89 -4.93
N THR A 188 8.96 10.00 -5.29
CA THR A 188 9.78 11.14 -4.85
C THR A 188 9.86 12.27 -5.86
N THR A 189 9.52 12.05 -7.13
CA THR A 189 9.60 13.08 -8.17
C THR A 189 8.35 13.29 -8.99
N ARG A 190 7.53 12.26 -9.21
CA ARG A 190 6.32 12.35 -10.05
C ARG A 190 5.01 12.19 -9.32
N SER A 191 4.99 11.42 -8.27
CA SER A 191 3.78 11.13 -7.51
C SER A 191 3.77 11.75 -6.12
N THR A 192 4.89 12.24 -5.65
CA THR A 192 4.97 13.04 -4.44
C THR A 192 4.92 14.52 -4.77
N PHE A 193 4.26 15.27 -3.94
CA PHE A 193 4.19 16.71 -4.06
C PHE A 193 5.52 17.41 -3.74
N ARG A 194 6.60 16.66 -3.43
CA ARG A 194 7.88 17.20 -3.01
C ARG A 194 9.05 16.45 -3.64
N SER A 195 9.94 17.21 -4.27
CA SER A 195 11.30 16.80 -4.53
C SER A 195 12.14 17.33 -3.37
N THR A 196 12.50 16.48 -2.41
CA THR A 196 13.34 16.92 -1.28
C THR A 196 14.79 17.08 -1.69
N GLY A 197 15.47 18.05 -1.11
CA GLY A 197 16.90 18.29 -1.34
C GLY A 197 17.72 18.29 -0.05
N GLY A 198 19.04 18.22 -0.16
CA GLY A 198 19.95 18.33 0.99
C GLY A 198 20.87 17.14 1.20
N VAL A 199 21.66 17.23 2.27
CA VAL A 199 22.48 16.14 2.81
C VAL A 199 21.72 15.54 3.98
N ASN A 200 21.05 14.41 3.72
CA ASN A 200 20.16 13.76 4.67
C ASN A 200 20.82 12.56 5.31
N GLY A 201 21.25 12.73 6.52
CA GLY A 201 22.00 11.73 7.29
C GLY A 201 23.42 12.19 7.59
N ASN A 202 24.15 11.37 8.31
CA ASN A 202 25.48 11.72 8.79
C ASN A 202 26.46 11.92 7.64
N LEU A 203 27.35 12.86 7.82
CA LEU A 203 28.49 13.13 6.97
C LEU A 203 29.76 13.06 7.80
N GLU A 204 30.69 12.20 7.43
CA GLU A 204 31.90 11.97 8.16
C GLU A 204 33.14 11.96 7.26
N LEU A 205 34.25 12.48 7.76
CA LEU A 205 35.55 12.26 7.16
C LEU A 205 36.25 11.13 7.95
N ARG A 206 36.50 10.03 7.28
CA ARG A 206 37.09 8.83 7.87
C ARG A 206 38.51 8.63 7.38
N PHE A 207 39.41 8.43 8.31
CA PHE A 207 40.80 8.09 7.99
C PHE A 207 40.98 6.58 8.06
N PRO A 208 41.31 5.91 6.94
CA PRO A 208 41.56 4.47 6.95
C PRO A 208 42.77 4.15 7.76
N LYS A 209 42.59 3.61 8.96
CA LYS A 209 43.70 3.26 9.87
C LYS A 209 44.33 1.92 9.59
N ASN A 210 43.65 0.97 8.92
CA ASN A 210 44.12 -0.41 8.87
C ASN A 210 43.61 -1.30 7.72
N GLY A 211 43.04 -0.80 6.68
CA GLY A 211 42.77 -1.57 5.47
C GLY A 211 41.67 -2.66 5.57
N LEU A 212 40.89 -2.70 6.62
CA LEU A 212 39.63 -3.46 6.57
C LEU A 212 38.63 -2.68 5.74
N GLY A 213 38.17 -3.28 4.66
CA GLY A 213 37.13 -2.74 3.80
C GLY A 213 35.76 -3.21 4.22
N ASP A 214 34.95 -3.61 3.23
CA ASP A 214 33.57 -4.04 3.46
C ASP A 214 33.51 -5.37 4.26
N VAL A 215 32.57 -5.42 5.20
CA VAL A 215 32.33 -6.61 6.04
C VAL A 215 30.85 -6.98 5.97
N TYR A 216 30.54 -8.23 5.61
CA TYR A 216 29.19 -8.76 5.58
C TYR A 216 29.17 -10.28 5.77
N VAL A 217 27.99 -10.84 5.99
CA VAL A 217 27.81 -12.28 6.27
C VAL A 217 26.85 -12.88 5.27
N THR A 218 27.21 -14.07 4.73
CA THR A 218 26.33 -14.88 3.90
C THR A 218 26.17 -16.28 4.50
N THR A 219 25.00 -16.90 4.26
CA THR A 219 24.70 -18.26 4.73
C THR A 219 24.66 -19.23 3.54
N ALA A 220 25.36 -20.35 3.64
CA ALA A 220 25.36 -21.38 2.61
C ALA A 220 23.94 -21.93 2.33
N LYS A 221 23.67 -22.33 1.09
CA LYS A 221 22.35 -22.82 0.67
C LYS A 221 21.92 -24.07 1.43
N ASP A 222 22.88 -24.92 1.83
CA ASP A 222 22.63 -26.14 2.60
C ASP A 222 22.47 -25.89 4.12
N LEU A 223 22.58 -24.62 4.56
CA LEU A 223 22.44 -24.16 5.94
C LEU A 223 23.49 -24.69 6.91
N LYS A 224 24.58 -25.33 6.44
CA LYS A 224 25.59 -25.95 7.30
C LYS A 224 26.69 -24.97 7.72
N THR A 225 26.92 -23.94 6.93
CA THR A 225 27.97 -22.95 7.17
C THR A 225 27.48 -21.53 6.89
N PHE A 226 28.16 -20.56 7.47
CA PHE A 226 28.07 -19.15 7.08
C PHE A 226 29.49 -18.60 6.89
N THR A 227 29.63 -17.65 5.99
CA THR A 227 30.88 -17.00 5.67
C THR A 227 30.84 -15.54 6.08
N VAL A 228 31.84 -15.12 6.82
CA VAL A 228 32.13 -13.72 7.09
C VAL A 228 33.07 -13.23 6.00
N HIS A 229 32.59 -12.34 5.16
CA HIS A 229 33.38 -11.69 4.12
C HIS A 229 34.07 -10.47 4.69
N VAL A 230 35.39 -10.35 4.47
CA VAL A 230 36.19 -9.23 4.95
C VAL A 230 37.15 -8.80 3.84
N ALA A 231 36.89 -7.62 3.28
CA ALA A 231 37.83 -7.03 2.32
C ALA A 231 39.05 -6.37 3.02
N GLY A 232 40.20 -6.27 2.33
CA GLY A 232 41.36 -5.48 2.77
C GLY A 232 42.65 -6.24 2.98
N GLY A 233 42.66 -7.56 3.27
CA GLY A 233 43.85 -8.39 3.31
C GLY A 233 44.84 -8.13 4.46
N VAL A 234 44.38 -7.51 5.54
CA VAL A 234 45.18 -7.32 6.78
C VAL A 234 44.84 -8.39 7.82
N PRO A 235 45.79 -8.86 8.62
CA PRO A 235 45.54 -9.78 9.73
C PRO A 235 44.59 -9.20 10.77
N PHE A 236 43.61 -9.96 11.20
CA PHE A 236 42.69 -9.59 12.28
C PHE A 236 42.32 -10.79 13.17
N GLY A 237 42.05 -10.52 14.42
CA GLY A 237 41.35 -11.42 15.30
C GLY A 237 39.85 -11.27 15.11
N TYR A 238 39.08 -12.35 15.19
CA TYR A 238 37.60 -12.26 15.20
C TYR A 238 37.00 -12.89 16.46
N GLU A 239 35.92 -12.31 16.92
CA GLU A 239 35.05 -12.85 17.95
C GLU A 239 33.59 -12.72 17.50
N ILE A 240 32.83 -13.80 17.62
CA ILE A 240 31.39 -13.76 17.48
C ILE A 240 30.75 -14.03 18.84
N SER A 241 29.92 -13.14 19.31
CA SER A 241 29.32 -13.22 20.65
C SER A 241 27.78 -13.05 20.62
N ASP A 242 27.15 -13.60 21.65
CA ASP A 242 25.73 -13.48 21.96
C ASP A 242 25.57 -12.91 23.37
N GLY A 243 25.00 -11.69 23.47
CA GLY A 243 24.82 -11.03 24.78
C GLY A 243 26.11 -10.93 25.61
N GLY A 244 27.26 -10.79 24.92
CA GLY A 244 28.58 -10.74 25.57
C GLY A 244 29.27 -12.11 25.79
N THR A 245 28.56 -13.22 25.53
CA THR A 245 29.15 -14.56 25.59
C THR A 245 29.79 -14.92 24.25
N ALA A 246 31.08 -15.21 24.22
CA ALA A 246 31.78 -15.60 23.00
C ALA A 246 31.36 -17.01 22.54
N LEU A 247 30.92 -17.11 21.29
CA LEU A 247 30.56 -18.38 20.65
C LEU A 247 31.67 -18.92 19.74
N ALA A 248 32.39 -18.03 19.07
CA ALA A 248 33.52 -18.37 18.22
C ALA A 248 34.60 -17.30 18.28
N LYS A 249 35.89 -17.73 18.23
CA LYS A 249 37.06 -16.84 18.20
C LYS A 249 38.13 -17.43 17.29
N GLY A 250 38.89 -16.58 16.65
CA GLY A 250 40.06 -17.00 15.85
C GLY A 250 40.80 -15.84 15.22
N THR A 251 41.60 -16.13 14.23
CA THR A 251 42.36 -15.16 13.42
C THR A 251 42.21 -15.46 11.96
N ALA A 252 42.17 -14.41 11.12
CA ALA A 252 42.12 -14.55 9.67
C ALA A 252 42.79 -13.34 9.00
N THR A 253 42.94 -13.38 7.66
CA THR A 253 43.47 -12.30 6.83
C THR A 253 42.53 -11.96 5.65
N SER A 254 41.46 -12.72 5.51
CA SER A 254 40.45 -12.59 4.45
C SER A 254 39.16 -13.27 4.94
N ASP A 255 38.26 -13.55 4.04
CA ASP A 255 37.03 -14.29 4.30
C ASP A 255 37.27 -15.55 5.11
N PHE A 256 36.36 -15.87 6.03
CA PHE A 256 36.44 -17.10 6.82
C PHE A 256 35.03 -17.69 6.99
N THR A 257 34.98 -19.02 7.04
CA THR A 257 33.74 -19.80 7.12
C THR A 257 33.65 -20.56 8.44
N LEU A 258 32.46 -20.51 9.05
CA LEU A 258 32.18 -21.19 10.31
C LEU A 258 30.94 -22.11 10.13
N PRO A 259 30.87 -23.24 10.90
CA PRO A 259 29.68 -24.04 10.93
C PRO A 259 28.52 -23.31 11.63
N THR A 260 27.29 -23.57 11.18
CA THR A 260 26.08 -23.03 11.83
C THR A 260 25.70 -23.74 13.10
N ASN A 261 26.33 -24.88 13.39
CA ASN A 261 26.07 -25.62 14.61
C ASN A 261 26.35 -24.79 15.86
N GLY A 262 25.39 -24.69 16.77
CA GLY A 262 25.49 -23.84 17.95
C GLY A 262 24.96 -22.41 17.76
N PHE A 263 24.52 -22.07 16.54
CA PHE A 263 23.88 -20.77 16.23
C PHE A 263 22.41 -20.96 15.90
N SER A 264 21.58 -20.03 16.35
CA SER A 264 20.18 -19.95 15.95
C SER A 264 20.02 -19.09 14.69
N PHE A 265 19.14 -19.48 13.82
CA PHE A 265 18.83 -18.71 12.61
C PHE A 265 17.90 -17.54 12.92
N TRP A 266 18.13 -16.42 12.21
CA TRP A 266 17.22 -15.29 12.19
C TRP A 266 15.95 -15.62 11.38
N SER A 267 14.79 -15.32 11.93
CA SER A 267 13.51 -15.42 11.22
C SER A 267 12.51 -14.39 11.77
N PRO A 268 11.35 -14.16 11.13
CA PRO A 268 10.30 -13.31 11.68
C PRO A 268 9.84 -13.67 13.09
N GLU A 269 9.85 -14.94 13.43
CA GLU A 269 9.44 -15.47 14.75
C GLU A 269 10.60 -15.47 15.76
N ASN A 270 11.83 -15.48 15.26
CA ASN A 270 13.05 -15.47 16.09
C ASN A 270 14.10 -14.56 15.46
N PRO A 271 14.03 -13.24 15.63
CA PRO A 271 14.95 -12.29 15.00
C PRO A 271 16.32 -12.27 15.67
N LYS A 272 16.96 -13.44 15.75
CA LYS A 272 18.24 -13.65 16.43
C LYS A 272 19.40 -12.98 15.71
N ARG A 273 20.12 -12.13 16.42
CA ARG A 273 21.34 -11.49 15.94
C ARG A 273 22.52 -11.77 16.85
N TYR A 274 23.71 -11.75 16.27
CA TYR A 274 24.98 -11.91 16.94
C TYR A 274 25.85 -10.68 16.72
N CYS A 275 26.85 -10.45 17.60
CA CYS A 275 27.84 -9.40 17.43
C CYS A 275 29.12 -10.00 16.86
N LEU A 276 29.54 -9.53 15.68
CA LEU A 276 30.84 -9.77 15.09
C LEU A 276 31.80 -8.65 15.54
N THR A 277 32.92 -9.02 16.15
CA THR A 277 34.02 -8.12 16.49
C THR A 277 35.25 -8.53 15.73
N LEU A 278 35.82 -7.62 14.93
CA LEU A 278 37.10 -7.79 14.25
C LEU A 278 38.14 -6.86 14.91
N THR A 279 39.28 -7.40 15.30
CA THR A 279 40.36 -6.63 15.96
C THR A 279 41.63 -6.71 15.14
N THR A 280 42.16 -5.56 14.76
CA THR A 280 43.45 -5.41 14.07
C THR A 280 44.47 -4.75 15.00
N ALA A 281 45.71 -4.57 14.55
CA ALA A 281 46.72 -3.84 15.30
C ALA A 281 46.34 -2.37 15.55
N GLN A 282 45.41 -1.80 14.76
CA GLN A 282 45.08 -0.38 14.79
C GLN A 282 43.64 -0.07 15.30
N GLY A 283 42.84 -1.09 15.62
CA GLY A 283 41.48 -0.84 16.13
C GLY A 283 40.53 -2.01 16.03
N THR A 284 39.29 -1.78 16.43
CA THR A 284 38.23 -2.79 16.51
C THR A 284 37.06 -2.36 15.65
N TYR A 285 36.52 -3.30 14.90
CA TYR A 285 35.25 -3.17 14.14
C TYR A 285 34.18 -4.05 14.76
N ARG A 286 32.97 -3.56 14.87
CA ARG A 286 31.82 -4.32 15.38
C ARG A 286 30.63 -4.20 14.45
N GLN A 287 29.93 -5.30 14.26
CA GLN A 287 28.70 -5.38 13.45
C GLN A 287 27.76 -6.42 14.05
N LYS A 288 26.46 -6.07 14.13
CA LYS A 288 25.40 -7.06 14.36
C LYS A 288 25.08 -7.79 13.04
N PHE A 289 24.81 -9.08 13.11
CA PHE A 289 24.40 -9.87 11.95
C PHE A 289 23.46 -11.00 12.37
N GLY A 290 22.68 -11.53 11.41
CA GLY A 290 21.86 -12.71 11.58
C GLY A 290 22.23 -13.78 10.55
N ILE A 291 22.11 -15.03 10.93
CA ILE A 291 22.30 -16.17 10.04
C ILE A 291 20.93 -16.55 9.47
N ARG A 292 20.77 -16.45 8.17
CA ARG A 292 19.49 -16.77 7.51
C ARG A 292 19.70 -17.10 6.04
N ARG A 293 18.78 -17.87 5.46
CA ARG A 293 18.75 -18.12 4.02
C ARG A 293 17.32 -18.26 3.53
N LEU A 294 16.89 -17.35 2.65
CA LEU A 294 15.66 -17.50 1.86
C LEU A 294 16.01 -18.18 0.53
N VAL A 295 15.26 -19.19 0.13
CA VAL A 295 15.44 -19.87 -1.16
C VAL A 295 14.09 -20.05 -1.87
N ALA A 296 14.13 -19.99 -3.20
CA ALA A 296 13.06 -20.47 -4.05
C ALA A 296 13.09 -22.00 -4.12
N ASP A 297 11.96 -22.65 -3.86
CA ASP A 297 11.76 -24.09 -3.91
C ASP A 297 10.53 -24.40 -4.78
N GLY A 298 10.74 -24.56 -6.08
CA GLY A 298 9.66 -24.55 -7.07
C GLY A 298 8.89 -23.23 -7.03
N GLU A 299 7.58 -23.25 -6.84
CA GLU A 299 6.72 -22.08 -6.76
C GLU A 299 6.55 -21.55 -5.31
N LYS A 300 7.33 -22.03 -4.36
CA LYS A 300 7.25 -21.68 -2.94
C LYS A 300 8.55 -21.07 -2.44
N PHE A 301 8.51 -20.51 -1.24
CA PHE A 301 9.69 -20.05 -0.51
C PHE A 301 9.98 -20.94 0.70
N ARG A 302 11.27 -21.09 1.00
CA ARG A 302 11.76 -21.62 2.28
C ARG A 302 12.72 -20.64 2.93
N LEU A 303 12.43 -20.29 4.18
CA LEU A 303 13.35 -19.55 5.04
C LEU A 303 13.99 -20.53 6.01
N ASN A 304 15.33 -20.65 5.98
CA ASN A 304 16.08 -21.58 6.85
C ASN A 304 15.56 -23.03 6.74
N GLY A 305 15.20 -23.46 5.52
CA GLY A 305 14.67 -24.78 5.22
C GLY A 305 13.18 -24.99 5.53
N LYS A 306 12.51 -24.06 6.21
CA LYS A 306 11.08 -24.15 6.53
C LYS A 306 10.24 -23.39 5.51
N PRO A 307 9.08 -23.92 5.09
CA PRO A 307 8.16 -23.19 4.24
C PRO A 307 7.74 -21.87 4.87
N ILE A 308 7.65 -20.81 4.06
CA ILE A 308 7.17 -19.51 4.48
C ILE A 308 6.24 -18.92 3.42
N TYR A 309 5.16 -18.29 3.87
CA TYR A 309 4.28 -17.46 3.04
C TYR A 309 4.54 -15.98 3.35
N LEU A 310 4.89 -15.20 2.34
CA LEU A 310 5.21 -13.79 2.51
C LEU A 310 3.90 -12.98 2.62
N ARG A 311 3.55 -12.56 3.83
CA ARG A 311 2.39 -11.73 4.14
C ARG A 311 2.86 -10.28 4.26
N GLY A 312 2.79 -9.55 3.17
CA GLY A 312 3.46 -8.27 3.05
C GLY A 312 2.58 -7.05 2.99
N VAL A 313 3.23 -5.93 3.22
CA VAL A 313 2.73 -4.58 2.96
C VAL A 313 3.65 -3.86 2.00
N THR A 314 3.07 -2.91 1.24
CA THR A 314 3.82 -1.97 0.41
C THR A 314 4.08 -0.70 1.20
N GLU A 315 5.35 -0.40 1.46
CA GLU A 315 5.76 0.86 2.09
C GLU A 315 5.98 1.93 1.02
N HIS A 316 5.14 2.96 1.04
CA HIS A 316 5.14 4.03 0.03
C HIS A 316 5.96 5.26 0.41
N CYS A 317 6.83 5.19 1.41
CA CYS A 317 7.60 6.35 1.88
C CYS A 317 6.70 7.52 2.31
N TYR A 318 5.56 7.22 2.94
CA TYR A 318 4.62 8.24 3.39
C TYR A 318 4.74 8.53 4.88
N PHE A 319 5.17 9.73 5.19
CA PHE A 319 5.38 10.21 6.55
C PHE A 319 4.56 11.50 6.76
N PRO A 320 3.38 11.43 7.38
CA PRO A 320 2.41 12.52 7.36
C PRO A 320 2.89 13.81 8.02
N LYS A 321 3.83 13.72 8.96
CA LYS A 321 4.37 14.89 9.67
C LYS A 321 5.49 15.61 8.92
N THR A 322 6.31 14.87 8.18
CA THR A 322 7.53 15.38 7.55
C THR A 322 7.49 15.36 6.03
N LEU A 323 6.75 14.41 5.43
CA LEU A 323 6.74 14.10 4.00
C LEU A 323 8.12 13.67 3.44
N HIS A 324 9.03 13.32 4.31
CA HIS A 324 10.32 12.71 4.00
C HIS A 324 10.67 11.67 5.06
N LEU A 325 11.65 10.82 4.77
CA LEU A 325 12.13 9.77 5.67
C LEU A 325 12.66 10.36 6.99
N PRO A 326 12.02 10.08 8.12
CA PRO A 326 12.57 10.50 9.41
C PRO A 326 13.83 9.70 9.76
N ARG A 327 14.71 10.30 10.59
CA ARG A 327 15.88 9.64 11.18
C ARG A 327 15.54 9.27 12.63
N ASP A 328 14.61 8.32 12.80
CA ASP A 328 14.01 7.96 14.09
C ASP A 328 13.79 6.44 14.16
N LEU A 329 14.69 5.75 14.85
CA LEU A 329 14.63 4.30 15.03
C LEU A 329 13.38 3.87 15.81
N ASP A 330 12.97 4.62 16.83
CA ASP A 330 11.80 4.26 17.64
C ASP A 330 10.49 4.40 16.84
N TYR A 331 10.44 5.39 15.94
CA TYR A 331 9.34 5.50 15.00
C TYR A 331 9.25 4.27 14.07
N TYR A 332 10.37 3.80 13.54
CA TYR A 332 10.41 2.60 12.69
C TYR A 332 10.17 1.31 13.47
N ARG A 333 10.57 1.24 14.73
CA ARG A 333 10.19 0.13 15.64
C ARG A 333 8.70 0.09 15.84
N MET A 334 8.06 1.23 16.08
CA MET A 334 6.61 1.34 16.24
C MET A 334 5.87 0.87 14.98
N ILE A 335 6.28 1.34 13.80
CA ILE A 335 5.68 0.92 12.51
C ILE A 335 5.81 -0.59 12.33
N THR A 336 7.03 -1.12 12.48
CA THR A 336 7.31 -2.54 12.28
C THR A 336 6.54 -3.41 13.27
N ALA A 337 6.46 -3.00 14.54
CA ALA A 337 5.70 -3.70 15.57
C ALA A 337 4.19 -3.74 15.25
N LYS A 338 3.63 -2.61 14.79
CA LYS A 338 2.21 -2.54 14.38
C LYS A 338 1.89 -3.50 13.22
N ARG A 339 2.76 -3.57 12.23
CA ARG A 339 2.61 -4.51 11.11
C ARG A 339 2.66 -5.97 11.58
N LYS A 340 3.59 -6.29 12.47
CA LYS A 340 3.71 -7.63 13.05
C LYS A 340 2.50 -8.00 13.91
N GLU A 341 1.97 -7.08 14.71
CA GLU A 341 0.74 -7.25 15.48
C GLU A 341 -0.43 -7.67 14.60
N LEU A 342 -0.48 -7.16 13.36
CA LEU A 342 -1.48 -7.46 12.34
C LEU A 342 -1.15 -8.72 11.50
N GLY A 343 -0.12 -9.48 11.86
CA GLY A 343 0.25 -10.75 11.22
C GLY A 343 1.14 -10.61 9.98
N PHE A 344 1.58 -9.41 9.60
CA PHE A 344 2.53 -9.24 8.51
C PHE A 344 3.93 -9.71 8.92
N ASN A 345 4.64 -10.33 7.97
CA ASN A 345 6.02 -10.79 8.15
C ASN A 345 6.96 -10.28 7.05
N PHE A 346 6.45 -9.45 6.13
CA PHE A 346 7.13 -9.01 4.93
C PHE A 346 6.83 -7.55 4.64
N VAL A 347 7.81 -6.77 4.17
CA VAL A 347 7.64 -5.40 3.68
C VAL A 347 8.37 -5.23 2.36
N ARG A 348 7.68 -4.66 1.38
CA ARG A 348 8.24 -4.20 0.12
C ARG A 348 8.39 -2.68 0.18
N PHE A 349 9.60 -2.17 0.02
CA PHE A 349 9.87 -0.74 -0.07
C PHE A 349 9.70 -0.28 -1.51
N HIS A 350 8.60 0.42 -1.78
CA HIS A 350 8.20 0.81 -3.13
C HIS A 350 9.10 1.89 -3.71
N THR A 351 10.00 1.48 -4.61
CA THR A 351 10.92 2.35 -5.37
C THR A 351 11.78 3.30 -4.54
N PHE A 352 12.16 2.90 -3.32
CA PHE A 352 13.12 3.63 -2.52
C PHE A 352 13.96 2.71 -1.63
N VAL A 353 15.12 3.23 -1.22
CA VAL A 353 16.00 2.55 -0.27
C VAL A 353 15.72 3.11 1.12
N PRO A 354 15.32 2.28 2.10
CA PRO A 354 15.06 2.74 3.46
C PRO A 354 16.35 3.14 4.16
N PRO A 355 16.32 4.05 5.15
CA PRO A 355 17.48 4.40 5.95
C PRO A 355 17.88 3.25 6.89
N ALA A 356 19.10 3.32 7.41
CA ALA A 356 19.64 2.28 8.29
C ALA A 356 18.77 2.01 9.52
N GLU A 357 18.16 3.05 10.10
CA GLU A 357 17.27 2.93 11.25
C GLU A 357 16.01 2.10 10.94
N TYR A 358 15.48 2.21 9.72
CA TYR A 358 14.35 1.40 9.33
C TYR A 358 14.74 -0.08 9.18
N LEU A 359 15.88 -0.34 8.52
CA LEU A 359 16.40 -1.69 8.38
C LEU A 359 16.78 -2.30 9.74
N GLU A 360 17.35 -1.52 10.66
CA GLU A 360 17.60 -1.97 12.03
C GLU A 360 16.33 -2.38 12.75
N ALA A 361 15.25 -1.60 12.61
CA ALA A 361 13.95 -1.96 13.19
C ALA A 361 13.39 -3.26 12.60
N THR A 362 13.56 -3.49 11.28
CA THR A 362 13.14 -4.75 10.63
C THR A 362 14.00 -5.94 11.06
N ASP A 363 15.30 -5.72 11.29
CA ASP A 363 16.23 -6.73 11.81
C ASP A 363 15.88 -7.14 13.24
N GLU A 364 15.62 -6.16 14.11
CA GLU A 364 15.29 -6.37 15.52
C GLU A 364 13.96 -7.09 15.72
N LEU A 365 12.96 -6.70 14.96
CA LEU A 365 11.58 -7.17 15.15
C LEU A 365 11.24 -8.35 14.24
N GLY A 366 12.09 -8.71 13.29
CA GLY A 366 11.86 -9.86 12.41
C GLY A 366 10.84 -9.56 11.30
N MET A 367 11.14 -8.62 10.41
CA MET A 367 10.35 -8.34 9.21
C MET A 367 11.21 -8.65 7.98
N VAL A 368 10.76 -9.55 7.12
CA VAL A 368 11.44 -9.85 5.85
C VAL A 368 11.35 -8.63 4.92
N VAL A 369 12.45 -8.25 4.30
CA VAL A 369 12.55 -7.04 3.49
C VAL A 369 12.80 -7.37 2.02
N HIS A 370 12.01 -6.71 1.17
CA HIS A 370 12.19 -6.59 -0.27
C HIS A 370 12.58 -5.13 -0.59
N ILE A 371 13.84 -4.93 -0.96
CA ILE A 371 14.30 -3.65 -1.45
C ILE A 371 14.03 -3.56 -2.94
N GLU A 372 13.17 -2.62 -3.31
CA GLU A 372 12.93 -2.24 -4.68
C GLU A 372 13.62 -0.92 -4.96
N SER A 373 14.64 -0.96 -5.81
CA SER A 373 15.33 0.26 -6.20
C SER A 373 14.40 1.20 -6.96
N PRO A 374 14.69 2.49 -7.04
CA PRO A 374 14.13 3.32 -8.08
C PRO A 374 14.30 2.67 -9.47
N ASN A 375 13.35 2.92 -10.38
CA ASN A 375 13.33 2.25 -11.69
C ASN A 375 14.63 2.50 -12.47
N PHE A 376 15.28 1.39 -12.84
CA PHE A 376 16.46 1.41 -13.71
C PHE A 376 17.63 2.26 -13.22
N VAL A 377 17.90 2.23 -11.91
CA VAL A 377 19.15 2.84 -11.41
C VAL A 377 20.34 2.19 -12.12
N PRO A 378 21.40 2.95 -12.43
CA PRO A 378 22.60 2.39 -13.04
C PRO A 378 23.21 1.28 -12.16
N GLU A 379 23.89 0.34 -12.80
CA GLU A 379 24.56 -0.76 -12.13
C GLU A 379 25.46 -0.33 -10.95
N PRO A 380 26.29 0.74 -11.03
CA PRO A 380 27.08 1.19 -9.88
C PRO A 380 26.23 1.62 -8.68
N GLU A 381 25.06 2.23 -8.93
CA GLU A 381 24.12 2.61 -7.87
C GLU A 381 23.46 1.38 -7.27
N PHE A 382 23.08 0.40 -8.10
CA PHE A 382 22.52 -0.87 -7.61
C PHE A 382 23.56 -1.63 -6.77
N ALA A 383 24.83 -1.62 -7.17
CA ALA A 383 25.93 -2.19 -6.39
C ALA A 383 26.10 -1.51 -5.02
N ALA A 384 25.92 -0.18 -4.95
CA ALA A 384 25.93 0.56 -3.69
C ALA A 384 24.73 0.19 -2.80
N ILE A 385 23.53 0.01 -3.39
CA ILE A 385 22.33 -0.49 -2.66
C ILE A 385 22.63 -1.86 -2.04
N ILE A 386 23.22 -2.78 -2.80
CA ILE A 386 23.61 -4.10 -2.31
C ILE A 386 24.61 -3.96 -1.15
N ALA A 387 25.68 -3.19 -1.32
CA ALA A 387 26.74 -3.04 -0.30
C ALA A 387 26.18 -2.48 1.02
N PHE A 388 25.22 -1.57 0.95
CA PHE A 388 24.52 -1.05 2.12
C PHE A 388 23.60 -2.10 2.75
N ALA A 389 22.70 -2.68 1.95
CA ALA A 389 21.58 -3.45 2.47
C ALA A 389 21.94 -4.89 2.89
N ARG A 390 22.97 -5.51 2.31
CA ARG A 390 23.38 -6.92 2.60
C ARG A 390 23.87 -7.15 4.03
N ARG A 391 24.16 -6.07 4.76
CA ARG A 391 24.55 -6.15 6.18
C ARG A 391 23.38 -6.43 7.10
N HIS A 392 22.15 -6.23 6.61
CA HIS A 392 20.91 -6.41 7.35
C HIS A 392 20.33 -7.81 7.10
N PRO A 393 20.17 -8.65 8.13
CA PRO A 393 19.63 -10.00 7.95
C PRO A 393 18.17 -10.01 7.47
N SER A 394 17.41 -8.95 7.69
CA SER A 394 16.04 -8.84 7.19
C SER A 394 15.96 -8.74 5.66
N VAL A 395 16.99 -8.19 5.00
CA VAL A 395 17.00 -7.98 3.53
C VAL A 395 17.33 -9.28 2.81
N VAL A 396 16.33 -9.81 2.10
CA VAL A 396 16.46 -11.12 1.42
C VAL A 396 15.99 -11.09 -0.05
N ILE A 397 15.47 -9.95 -0.53
CA ILE A 397 15.02 -9.78 -1.93
C ILE A 397 15.48 -8.42 -2.44
N TYR A 398 16.06 -8.40 -3.63
CA TYR A 398 16.41 -7.19 -4.38
C TYR A 398 15.64 -7.10 -5.69
N CYS A 399 15.19 -5.90 -6.07
CA CYS A 399 14.36 -5.66 -7.24
C CYS A 399 14.75 -4.35 -7.95
N THR A 400 14.62 -4.30 -9.28
CA THR A 400 15.08 -3.16 -10.10
C THR A 400 14.03 -2.07 -10.30
N GLY A 401 12.86 -2.17 -9.69
CA GLY A 401 11.83 -1.13 -9.79
C GLY A 401 10.41 -1.66 -9.90
N ASN A 402 9.48 -0.78 -10.27
CA ASN A 402 8.04 -1.02 -10.22
C ASN A 402 7.34 -0.83 -11.57
N GLU A 403 6.40 -1.72 -11.88
CA GLU A 403 5.35 -1.61 -12.90
C GLU A 403 5.83 -1.25 -14.32
N THR A 404 7.01 -1.65 -14.69
CA THR A 404 7.47 -1.45 -16.08
C THR A 404 6.96 -2.56 -16.98
N ARG A 405 6.58 -2.20 -18.21
CA ARG A 405 6.12 -3.18 -19.20
C ARG A 405 7.24 -4.13 -19.58
N ILE A 406 6.91 -5.42 -19.67
CA ILE A 406 7.86 -6.47 -20.03
C ILE A 406 8.59 -6.19 -21.36
N ASP A 407 7.90 -5.55 -22.34
CA ASP A 407 8.48 -5.21 -23.65
C ASP A 407 9.46 -4.03 -23.61
N ARG A 408 9.56 -3.33 -22.48
CA ARG A 408 10.50 -2.20 -22.27
C ARG A 408 11.67 -2.54 -21.36
N LEU A 409 11.69 -3.74 -20.77
CA LEU A 409 12.78 -4.16 -19.90
C LEU A 409 14.03 -4.48 -20.73
N ALA A 410 15.18 -3.96 -20.36
CA ALA A 410 16.47 -4.31 -20.93
C ALA A 410 16.98 -5.63 -20.32
N GLU A 411 16.92 -6.73 -21.08
CA GLU A 411 17.32 -8.06 -20.61
C GLU A 411 18.79 -8.11 -20.14
N ALA A 412 19.69 -7.39 -20.83
CA ALA A 412 21.09 -7.31 -20.44
C ALA A 412 21.25 -6.67 -19.07
N TYR A 413 20.62 -5.50 -18.84
CA TYR A 413 20.63 -4.83 -17.54
C TYR A 413 20.08 -5.75 -16.42
N LEU A 414 18.96 -6.42 -16.64
CA LEU A 414 18.39 -7.32 -15.63
C LEU A 414 19.32 -8.49 -15.30
N ARG A 415 20.05 -9.00 -16.30
CA ARG A 415 21.04 -10.07 -16.10
C ARG A 415 22.23 -9.58 -15.29
N ASP A 416 22.80 -8.43 -15.69
CA ASP A 416 23.97 -7.86 -15.04
C ASP A 416 23.67 -7.54 -13.55
N VAL A 417 22.48 -7.01 -13.26
CA VAL A 417 22.03 -6.76 -11.90
C VAL A 417 21.76 -8.08 -11.13
N ALA A 418 21.18 -9.08 -11.77
CA ALA A 418 20.99 -10.40 -11.15
C ALA A 418 22.33 -11.03 -10.76
N GLU A 419 23.33 -10.95 -11.66
CA GLU A 419 24.69 -11.43 -11.39
C GLU A 419 25.29 -10.71 -10.17
N LEU A 420 25.15 -9.37 -10.08
CA LEU A 420 25.59 -8.63 -8.90
C LEU A 420 24.93 -9.11 -7.60
N VAL A 421 23.62 -9.37 -7.62
CA VAL A 421 22.91 -9.88 -6.43
C VAL A 421 23.45 -11.26 -6.04
N HIS A 422 23.56 -12.18 -7.00
CA HIS A 422 23.98 -13.55 -6.73
C HIS A 422 25.45 -13.66 -6.33
N GLU A 423 26.33 -12.81 -6.86
CA GLU A 423 27.74 -12.82 -6.51
C GLU A 423 28.03 -12.17 -5.14
N ARG A 424 27.25 -11.14 -4.79
CA ARG A 424 27.54 -10.30 -3.63
C ARG A 424 26.62 -10.53 -2.43
N THR A 425 25.63 -11.37 -2.56
CA THR A 425 24.66 -11.65 -1.48
C THR A 425 24.23 -13.11 -1.47
N ASP A 426 23.50 -13.49 -0.44
CA ASP A 426 22.76 -14.75 -0.35
C ASP A 426 21.23 -14.52 -0.49
N SER A 427 20.82 -13.42 -1.08
CA SER A 427 19.44 -13.00 -1.26
C SER A 427 18.90 -13.39 -2.65
N LEU A 428 17.60 -13.22 -2.85
CA LEU A 428 16.91 -13.49 -4.11
C LEU A 428 16.85 -12.23 -4.98
N PHE A 429 16.80 -12.44 -6.29
CA PHE A 429 16.59 -11.40 -7.29
C PHE A 429 15.18 -11.49 -7.89
N SER A 430 14.47 -10.35 -7.88
CA SER A 430 13.21 -10.11 -8.58
C SER A 430 13.44 -9.07 -9.69
N PRO A 431 13.07 -9.31 -10.94
CA PRO A 431 13.45 -8.39 -12.04
C PRO A 431 12.69 -7.07 -11.99
N MET A 432 11.46 -7.08 -11.51
CA MET A 432 10.57 -5.92 -11.44
C MET A 432 9.35 -6.27 -10.60
N SER A 433 8.92 -5.40 -9.71
CA SER A 433 7.63 -5.57 -9.05
C SER A 433 6.52 -5.28 -10.04
N ALA A 434 5.76 -6.32 -10.37
CA ALA A 434 4.68 -6.32 -11.34
C ALA A 434 5.10 -5.90 -12.76
N MET A 435 5.75 -6.80 -13.48
CA MET A 435 5.98 -6.60 -14.91
C MET A 435 4.66 -6.50 -15.65
N ARG A 436 4.31 -5.28 -16.09
CA ARG A 436 3.08 -5.05 -16.86
C ARG A 436 3.16 -5.76 -18.22
N GLY A 437 2.05 -6.33 -18.66
CA GLY A 437 1.90 -7.05 -19.92
C GLY A 437 1.97 -8.58 -19.78
N VAL A 438 2.40 -9.11 -18.64
CA VAL A 438 2.34 -10.54 -18.33
C VAL A 438 0.89 -10.97 -18.08
N GLU A 439 0.11 -10.16 -17.40
CA GLU A 439 -1.33 -10.38 -17.12
C GLU A 439 -2.16 -10.59 -18.38
N TYR A 440 -1.78 -9.99 -19.50
CA TYR A 440 -2.50 -10.12 -20.77
C TYR A 440 -2.21 -11.44 -21.49
N MET A 441 -1.24 -12.19 -21.03
CA MET A 441 -0.94 -13.52 -21.60
C MET A 441 -2.06 -14.53 -21.31
N LEU A 442 -2.83 -14.30 -20.26
CA LEU A 442 -3.82 -15.24 -19.73
C LEU A 442 -5.27 -14.79 -19.89
N LEU A 443 -5.51 -13.56 -20.32
CA LEU A 443 -6.84 -12.98 -20.51
C LEU A 443 -7.03 -12.48 -21.94
N PRO A 444 -7.14 -13.38 -22.94
CA PRO A 444 -7.31 -12.98 -24.34
C PRO A 444 -8.59 -12.15 -24.50
N GLY A 445 -8.44 -10.99 -25.15
CA GLY A 445 -9.56 -10.11 -25.52
C GLY A 445 -10.01 -9.10 -24.48
N LYS A 446 -9.37 -8.98 -23.30
CA LYS A 446 -9.77 -8.00 -22.28
C LYS A 446 -9.04 -6.64 -22.36
N ASP A 447 -7.95 -6.53 -23.09
CA ASP A 447 -7.32 -5.24 -23.34
C ASP A 447 -7.28 -4.88 -24.82
N PRO A 448 -8.12 -3.94 -25.27
CA PRO A 448 -8.14 -3.49 -26.66
C PRO A 448 -6.89 -2.68 -27.06
N THR A 449 -6.02 -2.31 -26.10
CA THR A 449 -4.81 -1.52 -26.37
C THR A 449 -3.58 -2.36 -26.66
N VAL A 450 -3.64 -3.69 -26.44
CA VAL A 450 -2.54 -4.62 -26.71
C VAL A 450 -2.65 -5.16 -28.12
N ALA A 451 -2.00 -4.48 -29.06
CA ALA A 451 -2.00 -4.84 -30.49
C ALA A 451 -1.00 -5.99 -30.84
N LYS A 452 -0.30 -6.60 -29.87
CA LYS A 452 0.71 -7.61 -30.13
C LYS A 452 0.35 -8.98 -29.57
N PRO A 453 0.71 -10.06 -30.27
CA PRO A 453 0.39 -11.42 -29.84
C PRO A 453 1.03 -11.76 -28.49
N PHE A 454 0.31 -12.51 -27.67
CA PHE A 454 0.74 -13.04 -26.37
C PHE A 454 2.04 -13.85 -26.43
N SER A 455 2.32 -14.51 -27.55
CA SER A 455 3.55 -15.28 -27.81
C SER A 455 4.81 -14.48 -27.54
N HIS A 456 4.86 -13.21 -27.92
CA HIS A 456 6.05 -12.36 -27.72
C HIS A 456 6.39 -12.11 -26.23
N ASN A 457 5.37 -11.92 -25.38
CA ASN A 457 5.57 -11.73 -23.94
C ASN A 457 6.00 -13.05 -23.27
N ALA A 458 5.44 -14.18 -23.68
CA ALA A 458 5.83 -15.50 -23.18
C ALA A 458 7.29 -15.84 -23.56
N GLU A 459 7.71 -15.57 -24.79
CA GLU A 459 9.11 -15.74 -25.21
C GLU A 459 10.04 -14.86 -24.39
N ARG A 460 9.61 -13.64 -24.09
CA ARG A 460 10.42 -12.70 -23.30
C ARG A 460 10.54 -13.16 -21.84
N MET A 461 9.44 -13.65 -21.25
CA MET A 461 9.46 -14.26 -19.91
C MET A 461 10.41 -15.46 -19.87
N ALA A 462 10.37 -16.31 -20.88
CA ALA A 462 11.26 -17.48 -20.96
C ALA A 462 12.75 -17.08 -21.02
N ARG A 463 13.09 -15.91 -21.60
CA ARG A 463 14.47 -15.41 -21.60
C ARG A 463 14.89 -14.75 -20.29
N ILE A 464 13.95 -14.12 -19.57
CA ILE A 464 14.20 -13.42 -18.29
C ILE A 464 14.24 -14.41 -17.12
N ALA A 465 13.34 -15.40 -17.09
CA ALA A 465 13.19 -16.31 -15.96
C ALA A 465 14.48 -17.07 -15.54
N PRO A 466 15.42 -17.43 -16.42
CA PRO A 466 16.62 -18.18 -16.01
C PRO A 466 17.50 -17.46 -14.99
N PHE A 467 17.55 -16.13 -15.00
CA PHE A 467 18.37 -15.36 -14.05
C PHE A 467 17.56 -14.73 -12.90
N CYS A 468 16.25 -14.93 -12.88
CA CYS A 468 15.39 -14.48 -11.78
C CYS A 468 15.12 -15.62 -10.78
N ASP A 469 15.00 -15.29 -9.50
CA ASP A 469 14.64 -16.26 -8.46
C ASP A 469 13.14 -16.29 -8.18
N MET A 470 12.48 -15.15 -8.32
CA MET A 470 11.06 -14.99 -8.07
C MET A 470 10.45 -13.89 -8.93
N PHE A 471 9.14 -13.78 -8.88
CA PHE A 471 8.40 -12.69 -9.49
C PHE A 471 7.39 -12.08 -8.55
N THR A 472 7.12 -10.78 -8.73
CA THR A 472 5.95 -10.11 -8.19
C THR A 472 4.93 -9.97 -9.31
N SER A 473 3.76 -10.57 -9.16
CA SER A 473 2.78 -10.70 -10.24
C SER A 473 1.72 -9.61 -10.19
N TYR A 474 1.55 -8.88 -11.28
CA TYR A 474 0.48 -7.92 -11.44
C TYR A 474 -0.83 -8.63 -11.78
N GLN A 475 -1.75 -8.66 -10.85
CA GLN A 475 -3.02 -9.38 -10.97
C GLN A 475 -4.20 -8.41 -10.98
N LEU A 476 -4.09 -7.40 -11.85
CA LEU A 476 -5.12 -6.38 -12.02
C LEU A 476 -6.50 -7.03 -12.23
N GLY A 477 -7.45 -6.61 -11.44
CA GLY A 477 -8.82 -7.13 -11.49
C GLY A 477 -9.06 -8.42 -10.70
N LEU A 478 -8.04 -9.22 -10.38
CA LEU A 478 -8.23 -10.42 -9.56
C LEU A 478 -8.06 -10.15 -8.06
N THR A 479 -7.13 -9.28 -7.69
CA THR A 479 -6.77 -9.03 -6.31
C THR A 479 -6.63 -7.55 -5.96
N SER A 480 -6.45 -6.66 -6.95
CA SER A 480 -6.17 -5.24 -6.70
C SER A 480 -7.43 -4.37 -6.70
N TYR A 481 -8.07 -4.14 -7.86
CA TYR A 481 -9.16 -3.16 -7.98
C TYR A 481 -10.58 -3.72 -8.03
N GLU A 482 -10.74 -4.99 -8.35
CA GLU A 482 -12.05 -5.61 -8.61
C GLU A 482 -12.11 -7.03 -8.04
N SER A 483 -11.49 -7.25 -6.91
CA SER A 483 -11.33 -8.59 -6.35
C SER A 483 -12.62 -9.35 -6.12
N LEU A 484 -13.74 -8.64 -5.88
CA LEU A 484 -15.06 -9.23 -5.72
C LEU A 484 -15.68 -9.75 -7.03
N ASN A 485 -15.41 -9.05 -8.12
CA ASN A 485 -16.15 -9.23 -9.38
C ASN A 485 -15.34 -9.97 -10.44
N SER A 486 -14.12 -10.40 -10.10
CA SER A 486 -13.21 -10.98 -11.08
C SER A 486 -12.47 -12.20 -10.55
N GLY A 487 -12.61 -13.30 -11.26
CA GLY A 487 -11.85 -14.51 -11.10
C GLY A 487 -11.89 -15.16 -9.71
N THR A 488 -11.39 -16.36 -9.65
CA THR A 488 -11.36 -17.24 -8.47
C THR A 488 -9.91 -17.48 -8.02
N SER A 489 -9.71 -18.23 -6.94
CA SER A 489 -8.38 -18.74 -6.54
C SER A 489 -7.79 -19.68 -7.60
N ALA A 490 -8.63 -20.43 -8.30
CA ALA A 490 -8.18 -21.29 -9.41
C ALA A 490 -7.65 -20.45 -10.60
N ASP A 491 -8.27 -19.31 -10.90
CA ASP A 491 -7.74 -18.38 -11.91
C ASP A 491 -6.39 -17.80 -11.48
N LEU A 492 -6.22 -17.51 -10.20
CA LEU A 492 -4.92 -17.10 -9.65
C LEU A 492 -3.85 -18.17 -9.81
N ASP A 493 -4.19 -19.43 -9.56
CA ASP A 493 -3.28 -20.57 -9.77
C ASP A 493 -2.91 -20.76 -11.25
N ALA A 494 -3.87 -20.66 -12.15
CA ALA A 494 -3.63 -20.72 -13.59
C ALA A 494 -2.64 -19.64 -14.08
N TRP A 495 -2.61 -18.46 -13.45
CA TRP A 495 -1.61 -17.43 -13.76
C TRP A 495 -0.17 -17.85 -13.42
N GLY A 496 0.03 -18.85 -12.57
CA GLY A 496 1.34 -19.39 -12.26
C GLY A 496 2.14 -19.87 -13.49
N ASP A 497 1.44 -20.33 -14.53
CA ASP A 497 2.09 -20.83 -15.76
C ASP A 497 2.91 -19.74 -16.48
N ALA A 498 2.50 -18.45 -16.36
CA ALA A 498 3.22 -17.34 -16.94
C ALA A 498 4.58 -17.05 -16.27
N TYR A 499 4.81 -17.59 -15.08
CA TYR A 499 5.99 -17.27 -14.25
C TYR A 499 7.02 -18.41 -14.19
N CYS A 500 6.95 -19.35 -15.15
CA CYS A 500 7.98 -20.36 -15.40
C CYS A 500 8.35 -21.22 -14.18
N GLY A 501 7.37 -21.56 -13.33
CA GLY A 501 7.57 -22.39 -12.13
C GLY A 501 8.37 -21.73 -11.02
N LYS A 502 8.49 -20.41 -11.01
CA LYS A 502 9.13 -19.63 -9.95
C LYS A 502 8.12 -19.17 -8.88
N PRO A 503 8.56 -18.96 -7.64
CA PRO A 503 7.70 -18.36 -6.62
C PRO A 503 7.20 -16.98 -7.06
N ARG A 504 5.97 -16.67 -6.71
CA ARG A 504 5.41 -15.34 -6.99
C ARG A 504 4.64 -14.77 -5.81
N THR A 505 4.79 -13.48 -5.60
CA THR A 505 3.93 -12.70 -4.72
C THR A 505 2.88 -11.94 -5.54
N SER A 506 1.67 -11.79 -5.01
CA SER A 506 0.64 -10.96 -5.61
C SER A 506 0.90 -9.49 -5.28
N HIS A 507 0.99 -8.67 -6.31
CA HIS A 507 1.37 -7.26 -6.22
C HIS A 507 0.19 -6.36 -5.86
N GLU A 508 0.42 -5.43 -4.92
CA GLU A 508 -0.47 -4.32 -4.59
C GLU A 508 -1.94 -4.75 -4.47
N ILE A 509 -2.19 -5.72 -3.60
CA ILE A 509 -3.53 -6.26 -3.43
C ILE A 509 -4.47 -5.27 -2.72
N CYS A 510 -5.77 -5.44 -2.96
CA CYS A 510 -6.86 -4.81 -2.21
C CYS A 510 -6.81 -3.27 -2.21
N ILE A 511 -6.80 -2.68 -3.41
CA ILE A 511 -6.81 -1.21 -3.59
C ILE A 511 -8.25 -0.68 -3.48
N ASP A 512 -8.90 -0.96 -2.36
CA ASP A 512 -10.23 -0.46 -2.05
C ASP A 512 -10.11 0.68 -1.02
N SER A 513 -10.72 1.84 -1.31
CA SER A 513 -10.56 3.05 -0.51
C SER A 513 -11.75 3.32 0.41
N SER A 514 -11.49 3.79 1.63
CA SER A 514 -12.53 4.40 2.46
C SER A 514 -12.90 5.80 1.98
N TYR A 515 -13.99 6.33 2.49
CA TYR A 515 -14.31 7.74 2.38
C TYR A 515 -13.31 8.57 3.21
N VAL A 516 -13.36 9.91 3.07
CA VAL A 516 -12.47 10.80 3.83
C VAL A 516 -12.83 10.83 5.32
N ASP A 517 -11.82 10.72 6.18
CA ASP A 517 -11.94 11.00 7.61
C ASP A 517 -11.50 12.44 7.91
N PHE A 518 -12.45 13.35 8.08
CA PHE A 518 -12.15 14.74 8.46
C PHE A 518 -11.56 14.87 9.87
N GLY A 519 -11.69 13.84 10.71
CA GLY A 519 -11.08 13.81 12.03
C GLY A 519 -9.56 13.78 12.02
N LEU A 520 -8.96 13.32 10.92
CA LEU A 520 -7.51 13.23 10.76
C LEU A 520 -6.84 14.61 10.62
N GLU A 521 -7.55 15.61 10.09
CA GLU A 521 -6.99 16.94 9.84
C GLU A 521 -6.32 17.55 11.10
N LYS A 522 -6.93 17.34 12.26
CA LYS A 522 -6.42 17.85 13.55
C LYS A 522 -5.15 17.17 14.07
N LEU A 523 -4.76 16.03 13.48
CA LEU A 523 -3.55 15.29 13.86
C LEU A 523 -2.31 15.75 13.08
N TYR A 524 -2.53 16.48 11.99
CA TYR A 524 -1.45 17.09 11.24
C TYR A 524 -0.93 18.33 11.95
N PRO A 525 0.38 18.61 11.89
CA PRO A 525 0.92 19.89 12.34
C PRO A 525 0.24 21.05 11.64
N HIS A 526 0.06 22.17 12.35
CA HIS A 526 -0.64 23.36 11.85
C HIS A 526 -0.03 23.92 10.55
N ASP A 527 1.27 23.74 10.39
CA ASP A 527 2.07 24.16 9.24
C ASP A 527 2.35 23.02 8.26
N SER A 528 1.69 21.88 8.46
CA SER A 528 1.89 20.71 7.59
C SER A 528 1.67 21.06 6.13
N PRO A 529 2.64 20.71 5.26
CA PRO A 529 2.51 20.95 3.82
C PRO A 529 1.36 20.19 3.19
N ILE A 530 0.95 19.05 3.78
CA ILE A 530 -0.14 18.24 3.21
C ILE A 530 -1.51 18.91 3.37
N LEU A 531 -1.72 19.72 4.40
CA LEU A 531 -2.96 20.48 4.57
C LEU A 531 -3.13 21.53 3.47
N LYS A 532 -2.02 22.03 2.93
CA LYS A 532 -2.00 23.06 1.89
C LYS A 532 -2.34 22.51 0.50
N VAL A 533 -2.32 21.21 0.29
CA VAL A 533 -2.78 20.58 -0.97
C VAL A 533 -4.29 20.29 -0.98
N GLY A 534 -4.99 20.70 0.05
CA GLY A 534 -6.45 20.67 0.07
C GLY A 534 -7.09 19.28 0.28
N ILE A 535 -6.36 18.31 0.84
CA ILE A 535 -6.89 16.95 1.03
C ILE A 535 -8.13 16.86 1.93
N PHE A 536 -8.34 17.84 2.80
CA PHE A 536 -9.55 17.96 3.63
C PHE A 536 -10.43 19.13 3.20
N SER A 537 -9.83 20.29 2.89
CA SER A 537 -10.58 21.50 2.55
C SER A 537 -11.40 21.36 1.27
N GLU A 538 -10.84 20.79 0.21
CA GLU A 538 -11.55 20.61 -1.06
C GLU A 538 -12.70 19.60 -0.98
N PRO A 539 -12.53 18.41 -0.40
CA PRO A 539 -13.66 17.50 -0.17
C PRO A 539 -14.75 18.15 0.68
N ARG A 540 -14.37 18.88 1.74
CA ARG A 540 -15.34 19.59 2.60
C ARG A 540 -16.14 20.63 1.80
N ARG A 541 -15.47 21.43 0.97
CA ARG A 541 -16.12 22.42 0.10
C ARG A 541 -17.10 21.73 -0.86
N MET A 542 -16.67 20.73 -1.58
CA MET A 542 -17.49 20.02 -2.55
C MET A 542 -18.71 19.33 -1.92
N LEU A 543 -18.53 18.69 -0.76
CA LEU A 543 -19.64 18.06 -0.02
C LEU A 543 -20.63 19.09 0.51
N THR A 544 -20.14 20.25 0.97
CA THR A 544 -20.99 21.36 1.43
C THR A 544 -21.82 21.91 0.28
N GLU A 545 -21.22 22.13 -0.88
CA GLU A 545 -21.92 22.60 -2.09
C GLU A 545 -22.99 21.62 -2.57
N LYS A 546 -22.81 20.33 -2.30
CA LYS A 546 -23.77 19.26 -2.64
C LYS A 546 -24.80 18.99 -1.54
N GLY A 547 -24.67 19.64 -0.38
CA GLY A 547 -25.52 19.35 0.79
C GLY A 547 -25.32 17.94 1.36
N LEU A 548 -24.08 17.42 1.27
CA LEU A 548 -23.70 16.07 1.71
C LEU A 548 -22.71 16.06 2.88
N ILE A 549 -22.30 17.23 3.37
CA ILE A 549 -21.26 17.33 4.40
C ILE A 549 -21.68 16.61 5.70
N ASP A 550 -22.93 16.70 6.10
CA ASP A 550 -23.45 16.06 7.32
C ASP A 550 -23.50 14.52 7.19
N ARG A 551 -23.31 13.98 6.00
CA ARG A 551 -23.24 12.53 5.74
C ARG A 551 -21.81 11.99 5.71
N ALA A 552 -20.80 12.85 5.72
CA ALA A 552 -19.40 12.45 5.55
C ALA A 552 -18.94 11.40 6.56
N ASP A 553 -19.28 11.57 7.85
CA ASP A 553 -18.88 10.64 8.92
C ASP A 553 -19.53 9.26 8.76
N VAL A 554 -20.80 9.19 8.38
CA VAL A 554 -21.46 7.90 8.16
C VAL A 554 -20.93 7.25 6.88
N TYR A 555 -20.64 8.02 5.82
CA TYR A 555 -19.97 7.50 4.63
C TYR A 555 -18.59 6.92 4.97
N PHE A 556 -17.82 7.61 5.80
CA PHE A 556 -16.51 7.12 6.25
C PHE A 556 -16.67 5.79 7.02
N ARG A 557 -17.49 5.73 8.07
CA ARG A 557 -17.67 4.52 8.87
C ARG A 557 -18.16 3.34 8.03
N ASN A 558 -19.19 3.55 7.22
CA ASN A 558 -19.77 2.50 6.40
C ASN A 558 -18.81 2.01 5.30
N SER A 559 -18.00 2.91 4.73
CA SER A 559 -16.94 2.52 3.79
C SER A 559 -15.86 1.67 4.47
N CYS A 560 -15.46 2.00 5.70
CA CYS A 560 -14.50 1.20 6.46
C CYS A 560 -15.04 -0.22 6.73
N GLU A 561 -16.31 -0.33 7.14
CA GLU A 561 -16.99 -1.61 7.36
C GLU A 561 -17.02 -2.47 6.09
N TRP A 562 -17.27 -1.86 4.94
CA TRP A 562 -17.29 -2.57 3.69
C TRP A 562 -15.87 -2.97 3.24
N MET A 563 -14.89 -2.06 3.36
CA MET A 563 -13.48 -2.33 3.03
C MET A 563 -12.92 -3.52 3.79
N ARG A 564 -13.18 -3.63 5.11
CA ARG A 564 -12.67 -4.75 5.90
C ARG A 564 -13.23 -6.09 5.42
N ARG A 565 -14.48 -6.13 4.96
CA ARG A 565 -15.11 -7.33 4.39
C ARG A 565 -14.48 -7.70 3.05
N ILE A 566 -14.27 -6.74 2.16
CA ILE A 566 -13.58 -6.96 0.88
C ILE A 566 -12.13 -7.41 1.12
N ARG A 567 -11.44 -6.80 2.07
CA ARG A 567 -10.06 -7.16 2.43
C ARG A 567 -9.97 -8.60 2.88
N LYS A 568 -10.81 -9.01 3.83
CA LYS A 568 -10.90 -10.41 4.27
C LYS A 568 -11.12 -11.35 3.08
N PHE A 569 -12.10 -11.08 2.26
CA PHE A 569 -12.40 -11.87 1.05
C PHE A 569 -11.18 -11.96 0.11
N THR A 570 -10.50 -10.85 -0.16
CA THR A 570 -9.34 -10.81 -1.06
C THR A 570 -8.16 -11.61 -0.52
N PHE A 571 -7.86 -11.46 0.76
CA PHE A 571 -6.79 -12.21 1.42
C PHE A 571 -7.10 -13.72 1.46
N GLU A 572 -8.33 -14.11 1.78
CA GLU A 572 -8.77 -15.51 1.76
C GLU A 572 -8.68 -16.10 0.35
N LYS A 573 -9.09 -15.35 -0.69
CA LYS A 573 -8.96 -15.77 -2.09
C LYS A 573 -7.51 -16.03 -2.48
N LEU A 574 -6.56 -15.20 -2.03
CA LEU A 574 -5.13 -15.40 -2.24
C LEU A 574 -4.60 -16.61 -1.47
N ARG A 575 -5.03 -16.79 -0.23
CA ARG A 575 -4.63 -17.94 0.59
C ARG A 575 -5.22 -19.26 0.10
N ALA A 576 -6.33 -19.21 -0.65
CA ALA A 576 -6.92 -20.37 -1.31
C ALA A 576 -6.25 -20.71 -2.67
N ALA A 577 -5.36 -19.86 -3.16
CA ALA A 577 -4.54 -20.13 -4.36
C ALA A 577 -3.22 -20.78 -3.95
N ASP A 578 -3.06 -22.09 -4.25
CA ASP A 578 -1.90 -22.84 -3.76
C ASP A 578 -0.59 -22.42 -4.43
N ARG A 579 -0.62 -21.93 -5.68
CA ARG A 579 0.57 -21.50 -6.43
C ARG A 579 0.99 -20.05 -6.15
N VAL A 580 0.32 -19.33 -5.26
CA VAL A 580 0.73 -18.01 -4.77
C VAL A 580 1.56 -18.19 -3.49
N ALA A 581 2.76 -17.60 -3.44
CA ALA A 581 3.69 -17.76 -2.32
C ALA A 581 3.71 -16.55 -1.36
N GLY A 582 2.91 -15.53 -1.63
CA GLY A 582 2.80 -14.33 -0.82
C GLY A 582 2.07 -13.19 -1.52
N TYR A 583 2.02 -12.06 -0.87
CA TYR A 583 1.44 -10.83 -1.40
C TYR A 583 2.08 -9.60 -0.74
N ASP A 584 1.97 -8.47 -1.41
CA ASP A 584 2.15 -7.15 -0.80
C ASP A 584 0.83 -6.37 -0.86
N PHE A 585 0.33 -5.98 0.32
CA PHE A 585 -0.90 -5.22 0.48
C PHE A 585 -0.62 -3.73 0.30
N LEU A 586 -1.36 -3.08 -0.61
CA LEU A 586 -1.16 -1.66 -0.91
C LEU A 586 -1.66 -0.74 0.20
N GLY A 587 -2.09 -1.17 1.31
CA GLY A 587 -2.76 -0.28 2.22
C GLY A 587 -2.72 -0.72 3.67
N ASP A 588 -1.54 -0.88 4.26
CA ASP A 588 -1.49 -0.88 5.71
C ASP A 588 -1.91 0.47 6.28
N ILE A 589 -1.48 1.58 5.65
CA ILE A 589 -1.90 2.95 5.97
C ILE A 589 -2.46 3.70 4.76
N ASN A 590 -3.14 4.80 5.01
CA ASN A 590 -3.50 5.76 3.96
C ASN A 590 -2.29 6.48 3.41
N THR A 591 -2.31 6.81 2.11
CA THR A 591 -1.28 7.57 1.44
C THR A 591 -1.88 8.74 0.66
N HIS A 592 -2.16 9.85 1.34
CA HIS A 592 -2.87 10.99 0.74
C HIS A 592 -2.05 11.81 -0.26
N TRP A 593 -0.75 11.73 -0.19
CA TRP A 593 0.14 12.50 -1.04
C TRP A 593 0.37 11.90 -2.42
N HIS A 594 -0.06 10.67 -2.63
CA HIS A 594 -0.14 10.11 -3.96
C HIS A 594 -1.17 10.90 -4.79
N THR A 595 -0.89 11.16 -6.06
CA THR A 595 -1.70 12.00 -6.97
C THR A 595 -3.21 11.70 -6.95
N PHE A 596 -3.59 10.52 -6.52
CA PHE A 596 -4.98 10.07 -6.44
C PHE A 596 -5.53 10.06 -5.01
N GLY A 597 -4.69 10.21 -3.97
CA GLY A 597 -5.08 10.08 -2.57
C GLY A 597 -5.64 8.69 -2.28
N TYR A 598 -4.79 7.78 -1.83
CA TYR A 598 -5.22 6.44 -1.47
C TYR A 598 -5.66 6.38 -0.01
N SER A 599 -6.95 6.30 0.26
CA SER A 599 -7.51 6.00 1.59
C SER A 599 -7.66 4.48 1.79
N VAL A 600 -6.71 3.70 1.27
CA VAL A 600 -6.78 2.23 1.21
C VAL A 600 -6.37 1.54 2.50
N GLY A 601 -5.79 2.27 3.45
CA GLY A 601 -5.25 1.71 4.68
C GLY A 601 -6.27 0.97 5.53
N MET A 602 -5.87 -0.16 6.12
CA MET A 602 -6.58 -0.72 7.26
C MET A 602 -6.35 0.12 8.52
N MET A 603 -5.24 0.83 8.55
CA MET A 603 -4.95 1.91 9.49
C MET A 603 -5.01 3.27 8.78
N ASP A 604 -5.19 4.32 9.55
CA ASP A 604 -4.93 5.67 9.07
C ASP A 604 -3.41 5.92 8.94
N GLU A 605 -3.04 7.07 8.42
CA GLU A 605 -1.65 7.46 8.23
C GLU A 605 -0.85 7.70 9.53
N PHE A 606 -1.52 7.63 10.68
CA PHE A 606 -0.91 7.69 12.03
C PHE A 606 -0.88 6.30 12.70
N TYR A 607 -1.05 5.22 11.93
CA TYR A 607 -1.02 3.82 12.38
C TYR A 607 -2.10 3.45 13.40
N ARG A 608 -3.28 4.09 13.34
CA ARG A 608 -4.46 3.74 14.13
C ARG A 608 -5.43 2.93 13.26
N LEU A 609 -5.93 1.82 13.78
CA LEU A 609 -6.93 1.01 13.07
C LEU A 609 -8.18 1.82 12.75
N LYS A 610 -8.69 1.67 11.53
CA LYS A 610 -9.93 2.29 11.10
C LYS A 610 -11.15 1.68 11.78
N PRO A 611 -12.30 2.39 11.83
CA PRO A 611 -13.53 1.88 12.42
C PRO A 611 -13.88 0.48 11.93
N GLY A 612 -14.30 -0.37 12.86
CA GLY A 612 -14.69 -1.77 12.62
C GLY A 612 -13.53 -2.76 12.46
N GLU A 613 -12.30 -2.31 12.31
CA GLU A 613 -11.14 -3.20 12.23
C GLU A 613 -10.54 -3.48 13.63
N THR A 614 -10.12 -4.70 13.85
CA THR A 614 -9.41 -5.14 15.06
C THR A 614 -8.26 -6.06 14.69
N VAL A 615 -7.27 -6.17 15.58
CA VAL A 615 -6.16 -7.12 15.41
C VAL A 615 -6.69 -8.55 15.25
N GLU A 616 -7.68 -8.94 16.05
CA GLU A 616 -8.28 -10.27 15.98
C GLU A 616 -8.93 -10.54 14.62
N ASN A 617 -9.68 -9.59 14.07
CA ASN A 617 -10.28 -9.71 12.75
C ASN A 617 -9.21 -9.90 11.66
N VAL A 618 -8.13 -9.12 11.73
CA VAL A 618 -7.05 -9.20 10.75
C VAL A 618 -6.33 -10.55 10.83
N LEU A 619 -6.05 -11.03 12.02
CA LEU A 619 -5.35 -12.31 12.23
C LEU A 619 -6.15 -13.52 11.73
N ARG A 620 -7.47 -13.44 11.61
CA ARG A 620 -8.28 -14.51 11.01
C ARG A 620 -7.94 -14.79 9.54
N TYR A 621 -7.46 -13.79 8.81
CA TYR A 621 -7.10 -13.92 7.40
C TYR A 621 -5.63 -13.60 7.08
N ASN A 622 -4.88 -12.99 8.01
CA ASN A 622 -3.48 -12.58 7.85
C ASN A 622 -2.53 -13.25 8.85
N SER A 623 -2.80 -14.45 9.30
CA SER A 623 -1.92 -15.25 10.15
C SER A 623 -1.14 -16.29 9.34
N ALA A 624 -0.20 -17.00 10.02
CA ALA A 624 0.57 -18.06 9.41
C ALA A 624 -0.32 -19.22 8.94
N ALA A 625 -1.34 -19.59 9.73
CA ALA A 625 -2.35 -20.57 9.35
C ALA A 625 -3.73 -19.91 9.25
N VAL A 626 -4.44 -20.10 8.13
CA VAL A 626 -5.74 -19.50 7.85
C VAL A 626 -6.74 -20.57 7.41
N LEU A 627 -7.86 -20.69 8.12
CA LEU A 627 -9.01 -21.47 7.67
C LEU A 627 -9.76 -20.74 6.58
N LEU A 628 -10.24 -21.48 5.60
CA LEU A 628 -10.88 -20.99 4.38
C LEU A 628 -12.18 -21.76 4.13
N SER A 629 -13.16 -21.10 3.53
CA SER A 629 -14.37 -21.72 3.00
C SER A 629 -14.53 -21.42 1.52
N ASP A 630 -15.26 -22.29 0.81
CA ASP A 630 -15.60 -22.11 -0.61
C ASP A 630 -16.88 -21.28 -0.82
N LEU A 631 -17.40 -20.62 0.22
CA LEU A 631 -18.54 -19.72 0.09
C LEU A 631 -18.32 -18.60 -0.94
N GLY A 632 -17.06 -18.23 -1.15
CA GLY A 632 -16.71 -17.13 -2.05
C GLY A 632 -17.35 -15.82 -1.55
N SER A 633 -18.21 -15.23 -2.39
CA SER A 633 -18.96 -14.01 -2.07
C SER A 633 -20.48 -14.25 -2.02
N ASP A 634 -20.92 -15.52 -1.99
CA ASP A 634 -22.34 -15.93 -2.00
C ASP A 634 -22.77 -16.36 -0.60
N PHE A 635 -23.22 -15.39 0.17
CA PHE A 635 -23.59 -15.55 1.58
C PHE A 635 -25.11 -15.61 1.84
N ASN A 636 -25.93 -15.47 0.78
CA ASN A 636 -27.38 -15.55 0.87
C ASN A 636 -27.85 -17.00 0.67
N MET A 637 -28.71 -17.49 1.56
CA MET A 637 -29.24 -18.84 1.56
C MET A 637 -30.74 -18.82 1.81
N THR A 638 -31.44 -19.85 1.37
CA THR A 638 -32.83 -20.03 1.72
C THR A 638 -32.95 -20.63 3.14
N ALA A 639 -33.91 -20.15 3.94
CA ALA A 639 -34.19 -20.74 5.24
C ALA A 639 -34.60 -22.22 5.08
N GLY A 640 -34.07 -23.10 5.93
CA GLY A 640 -34.26 -24.55 5.86
C GLY A 640 -33.38 -25.27 4.83
N GLU A 641 -32.67 -24.55 3.96
CA GLU A 641 -31.75 -25.12 2.96
C GLU A 641 -30.56 -25.81 3.65
N THR A 642 -30.07 -26.87 3.03
CA THR A 642 -28.79 -27.48 3.40
C THR A 642 -27.78 -27.16 2.32
N LYS A 643 -26.74 -26.37 2.67
CA LYS A 643 -25.66 -25.98 1.78
C LYS A 643 -24.40 -26.79 2.09
N LYS A 644 -23.83 -27.41 1.06
CA LYS A 644 -22.54 -28.04 1.15
C LYS A 644 -21.46 -26.98 1.13
N VAL A 645 -20.64 -26.88 2.20
CA VAL A 645 -19.51 -25.94 2.32
C VAL A 645 -18.22 -26.73 2.47
N VAL A 646 -17.26 -26.46 1.60
CA VAL A 646 -15.93 -27.07 1.65
C VAL A 646 -14.98 -26.18 2.43
N PHE A 647 -14.30 -26.77 3.41
CA PHE A 647 -13.29 -26.07 4.20
C PHE A 647 -11.88 -26.51 3.81
N SER A 648 -10.97 -25.56 3.87
CA SER A 648 -9.54 -25.77 3.63
C SER A 648 -8.73 -24.99 4.65
N VAL A 649 -7.45 -25.33 4.81
CA VAL A 649 -6.50 -24.54 5.61
C VAL A 649 -5.24 -24.28 4.79
N SER A 650 -4.84 -23.02 4.70
CA SER A 650 -3.54 -22.60 4.19
C SER A 650 -2.59 -22.53 5.38
N ASN A 651 -1.76 -23.57 5.55
CA ASN A 651 -0.91 -23.71 6.73
C ASN A 651 0.56 -23.43 6.43
N TYR A 652 1.10 -22.39 7.02
CA TYR A 652 2.53 -22.00 7.02
C TYR A 652 3.05 -21.76 8.45
N ASP A 653 2.39 -22.37 9.43
CA ASP A 653 2.81 -22.41 10.84
C ASP A 653 3.50 -23.75 11.12
N ALA A 654 2.93 -24.60 11.94
CA ALA A 654 3.52 -25.92 12.19
C ALA A 654 2.50 -27.02 11.88
N ASP A 655 2.99 -28.25 11.79
CA ASP A 655 2.17 -29.41 11.57
C ASP A 655 1.16 -29.60 12.71
N MET A 656 -0.03 -30.08 12.37
CA MET A 656 -1.10 -30.44 13.31
C MET A 656 -1.46 -31.91 13.07
N SER A 657 -1.31 -32.75 14.08
CA SER A 657 -1.63 -34.18 13.97
C SER A 657 -3.05 -34.43 14.46
N SER A 658 -3.77 -35.33 13.74
CA SER A 658 -5.15 -35.73 14.08
C SER A 658 -6.05 -34.54 14.36
N ALA A 659 -5.98 -33.53 13.51
CA ALA A 659 -6.72 -32.27 13.69
C ALA A 659 -8.23 -32.52 13.61
N LYS A 660 -8.97 -31.79 14.44
CA LYS A 660 -10.44 -31.77 14.43
C LYS A 660 -10.94 -30.44 13.90
N LEU A 661 -11.88 -30.48 12.98
CA LEU A 661 -12.59 -29.33 12.49
C LEU A 661 -14.01 -29.31 13.04
N ARG A 662 -14.35 -28.27 13.78
CA ARG A 662 -15.69 -27.97 14.25
C ARG A 662 -16.23 -26.78 13.48
N VAL A 663 -17.43 -26.93 12.94
CA VAL A 663 -18.18 -25.89 12.26
C VAL A 663 -19.47 -25.63 13.01
N GLU A 664 -19.78 -24.36 13.26
CA GLU A 664 -20.94 -23.93 14.02
C GLU A 664 -21.65 -22.80 13.28
N LEU A 665 -22.98 -22.82 13.33
CA LEU A 665 -23.84 -21.72 12.92
C LEU A 665 -24.47 -21.13 14.18
N SER A 666 -24.32 -19.83 14.41
CA SER A 666 -24.89 -19.16 15.57
C SER A 666 -25.72 -17.93 15.18
N GLU A 667 -26.72 -17.64 15.98
CA GLU A 667 -27.46 -16.38 15.92
C GLU A 667 -26.58 -15.21 16.39
N PRO A 668 -26.95 -13.94 16.09
CA PRO A 668 -26.21 -12.77 16.54
C PRO A 668 -26.06 -12.66 18.08
N ASN A 669 -27.00 -13.25 18.84
CA ASN A 669 -26.98 -13.31 20.30
C ASN A 669 -26.02 -14.40 20.85
N GLY A 670 -25.40 -15.20 19.99
CA GLY A 670 -24.46 -16.25 20.29
C GLY A 670 -25.08 -17.66 20.47
N GLY A 671 -26.40 -17.80 20.31
CA GLY A 671 -27.07 -19.11 20.37
C GLY A 671 -26.66 -20.00 19.19
N ILE A 672 -26.09 -21.19 19.45
CA ILE A 672 -25.71 -22.15 18.41
C ILE A 672 -26.99 -22.86 17.92
N VAL A 673 -27.25 -22.78 16.62
CA VAL A 673 -28.43 -23.36 15.98
C VAL A 673 -28.11 -24.59 15.14
N TRP A 674 -26.84 -24.78 14.78
CA TRP A 674 -26.33 -25.96 14.09
C TRP A 674 -24.83 -26.12 14.39
N SER A 675 -24.38 -27.37 14.53
CA SER A 675 -22.95 -27.65 14.61
C SER A 675 -22.62 -29.07 14.13
N ASP A 676 -21.41 -29.25 13.58
CA ASP A 676 -20.84 -30.55 13.25
C ASP A 676 -19.32 -30.52 13.53
N GLU A 677 -18.78 -31.65 14.02
CA GLU A 677 -17.35 -31.79 14.31
C GLU A 677 -16.82 -33.10 13.72
N ARG A 678 -15.66 -33.03 13.07
CA ARG A 678 -15.03 -34.17 12.42
C ARG A 678 -13.52 -34.18 12.64
N ILE A 679 -12.92 -35.36 12.71
CA ILE A 679 -11.47 -35.54 12.59
C ILE A 679 -11.12 -35.42 11.09
N VAL A 680 -10.27 -34.47 10.75
CA VAL A 680 -9.88 -34.18 9.37
C VAL A 680 -8.48 -34.68 9.00
N GLY A 681 -7.78 -35.34 9.96
CA GLY A 681 -6.46 -35.92 9.78
C GLY A 681 -5.32 -34.96 10.07
N ASP A 682 -4.18 -35.24 9.46
CA ASP A 682 -2.97 -34.44 9.68
C ASP A 682 -2.93 -33.24 8.73
N VAL A 683 -2.52 -32.09 9.27
CA VAL A 683 -2.36 -30.83 8.55
C VAL A 683 -0.89 -30.44 8.53
N THR A 684 -0.26 -30.63 7.38
CA THR A 684 1.17 -30.36 7.19
C THR A 684 1.44 -28.90 6.87
N ASN A 685 2.63 -28.41 7.23
CA ASN A 685 3.09 -27.07 6.93
C ASN A 685 3.44 -26.90 5.43
N GLY A 686 3.28 -25.67 4.92
CA GLY A 686 3.81 -25.19 3.64
C GLY A 686 2.86 -25.32 2.45
N ARG A 687 1.57 -25.57 2.67
CA ARG A 687 0.60 -25.73 1.58
C ARG A 687 -0.85 -25.49 1.99
N LEU A 688 -1.71 -25.46 0.97
CA LEU A 688 -3.16 -25.52 1.11
C LEU A 688 -3.58 -26.99 1.31
N ILE A 689 -4.43 -27.24 2.29
CA ILE A 689 -4.96 -28.57 2.61
C ILE A 689 -6.47 -28.53 2.64
N HIS A 690 -7.11 -29.42 1.88
CA HIS A 690 -8.56 -29.59 1.90
C HIS A 690 -8.97 -30.45 3.12
N LEU A 691 -9.87 -29.89 3.95
CA LEU A 691 -10.33 -30.52 5.18
C LEU A 691 -11.64 -31.30 4.99
N GLY A 692 -12.32 -31.10 3.88
CA GLY A 692 -13.58 -31.76 3.55
C GLY A 692 -14.79 -30.85 3.51
N ALA A 693 -15.94 -31.44 3.19
CA ALA A 693 -17.20 -30.74 3.04
C ALA A 693 -18.14 -31.01 4.23
N PHE A 694 -18.86 -29.98 4.66
CA PHE A 694 -19.90 -30.03 5.68
C PHE A 694 -21.25 -29.64 5.05
N ASP A 695 -22.28 -30.40 5.40
CA ASP A 695 -23.66 -30.10 4.98
C ASP A 695 -24.30 -29.17 6.03
N VAL A 696 -24.08 -27.86 5.87
CA VAL A 696 -24.55 -26.84 6.79
C VAL A 696 -26.05 -26.61 6.58
N LYS A 697 -26.84 -26.97 7.57
CA LYS A 697 -28.31 -26.80 7.54
C LYS A 697 -28.69 -25.43 8.10
N MET A 698 -29.29 -24.59 7.27
CA MET A 698 -29.86 -23.33 7.70
C MET A 698 -31.13 -23.56 8.53
N PRO A 699 -31.36 -22.79 9.60
CA PRO A 699 -32.59 -22.87 10.37
C PRO A 699 -33.82 -22.53 9.54
N GLU A 700 -34.93 -23.21 9.85
CA GLU A 700 -36.25 -22.78 9.39
C GLU A 700 -36.60 -21.45 10.04
N SER A 701 -37.02 -20.48 9.26
CA SER A 701 -37.41 -19.17 9.77
C SER A 701 -38.46 -18.52 8.88
N ALA A 702 -39.42 -17.86 9.50
CA ALA A 702 -40.39 -17.01 8.81
C ALA A 702 -39.87 -15.58 8.57
N GLN A 703 -38.70 -15.25 9.10
CA GLN A 703 -38.06 -13.94 8.97
C GLN A 703 -36.66 -14.09 8.38
N ALA A 704 -36.23 -13.11 7.64
CA ALA A 704 -34.85 -13.05 7.17
C ALA A 704 -33.91 -12.78 8.37
N MET A 705 -32.84 -13.55 8.47
CA MET A 705 -31.93 -13.54 9.62
C MET A 705 -30.48 -13.56 9.17
N LYS A 706 -29.64 -12.83 9.92
CA LYS A 706 -28.19 -12.94 9.84
C LYS A 706 -27.73 -14.04 10.81
N TYR A 707 -26.80 -14.87 10.38
CA TYR A 707 -26.10 -15.85 11.20
C TYR A 707 -24.58 -15.66 11.06
N LEU A 708 -23.85 -16.21 12.03
CA LEU A 708 -22.41 -16.28 12.00
C LEU A 708 -21.97 -17.74 11.90
N MET A 709 -21.35 -18.11 10.79
CA MET A 709 -20.73 -19.41 10.60
C MET A 709 -19.29 -19.35 11.09
N ARG A 710 -18.95 -20.14 12.09
CA ARG A 710 -17.60 -20.25 12.64
C ARG A 710 -17.00 -21.61 12.33
N ALA A 711 -15.72 -21.63 11.95
CA ALA A 711 -14.94 -22.85 11.83
C ALA A 711 -13.73 -22.78 12.77
N THR A 712 -13.49 -23.86 13.48
CA THR A 712 -12.37 -24.00 14.42
C THR A 712 -11.64 -25.30 14.15
N LEU A 713 -10.38 -25.22 13.74
CA LEU A 713 -9.47 -26.35 13.57
C LEU A 713 -8.57 -26.43 14.81
N ALA A 714 -8.56 -27.59 15.47
CA ALA A 714 -7.81 -27.80 16.71
C ALA A 714 -6.97 -29.08 16.68
N SER A 715 -5.75 -29.01 17.21
CA SER A 715 -4.87 -30.15 17.46
C SER A 715 -4.03 -29.85 18.70
N GLY A 716 -4.26 -30.57 19.78
CA GLY A 716 -3.65 -30.29 21.08
C GLY A 716 -3.98 -28.88 21.56
N THR A 717 -2.97 -28.07 21.79
CA THR A 717 -3.12 -26.65 22.22
C THR A 717 -3.22 -25.69 21.04
N ARG A 718 -3.06 -26.15 19.80
CA ARG A 718 -3.13 -25.30 18.62
C ARG A 718 -4.57 -25.15 18.17
N ILE A 719 -4.96 -23.90 17.92
CA ILE A 719 -6.29 -23.54 17.46
C ILE A 719 -6.15 -22.53 16.32
N VAL A 720 -6.84 -22.80 15.20
CA VAL A 720 -6.98 -21.89 14.07
C VAL A 720 -8.48 -21.66 13.87
N GLY A 721 -8.92 -20.43 13.93
CA GLY A 721 -10.33 -20.08 13.82
C GLY A 721 -10.60 -19.07 12.71
N ASN A 722 -11.78 -19.16 12.10
CA ASN A 722 -12.30 -18.16 11.19
C ASN A 722 -13.82 -18.10 11.25
N GLU A 723 -14.42 -17.01 10.73
CA GLU A 723 -15.86 -16.84 10.71
C GLU A 723 -16.35 -16.08 9.49
N TRP A 724 -17.57 -16.35 9.07
CA TRP A 724 -18.24 -15.73 7.92
C TRP A 724 -19.69 -15.36 8.29
N GLU A 725 -20.13 -14.18 7.83
CA GLU A 725 -21.52 -13.75 7.92
C GLU A 725 -22.32 -14.50 6.86
N VAL A 726 -23.41 -15.15 7.21
CA VAL A 726 -24.34 -15.78 6.28
C VAL A 726 -25.77 -15.33 6.59
N TYR A 727 -26.62 -15.28 5.57
CA TYR A 727 -27.96 -14.74 5.69
C TYR A 727 -28.97 -15.78 5.20
N ALA A 728 -29.99 -16.06 6.00
CA ALA A 728 -31.09 -16.93 5.61
C ALA A 728 -32.34 -16.11 5.32
N PHE A 729 -32.93 -16.33 4.17
CA PHE A 729 -34.16 -15.70 3.73
C PHE A 729 -35.26 -16.74 3.58
N PRO A 730 -36.48 -16.51 4.15
CA PRO A 730 -37.60 -17.39 3.93
C PRO A 730 -37.93 -17.56 2.45
N SER A 731 -38.34 -18.78 2.03
CA SER A 731 -38.87 -18.96 0.70
C SER A 731 -40.14 -18.09 0.49
N VAL A 732 -40.19 -17.44 -0.66
CA VAL A 732 -41.38 -16.65 -1.06
C VAL A 732 -42.38 -17.48 -1.89
N ASP A 733 -42.01 -18.74 -2.21
CA ASP A 733 -42.86 -19.64 -2.98
C ASP A 733 -44.14 -19.95 -2.20
N GLY A 734 -45.28 -19.72 -2.83
CA GLY A 734 -46.62 -19.97 -2.24
C GLY A 734 -47.07 -18.89 -1.24
N ARG A 735 -46.30 -17.83 -1.02
CA ARG A 735 -46.71 -16.72 -0.16
C ARG A 735 -47.90 -15.98 -0.83
N GLN A 736 -49.04 -15.98 -0.17
CA GLN A 736 -50.17 -15.18 -0.61
C GLN A 736 -49.83 -13.70 -0.39
N PRO A 737 -49.94 -12.84 -1.41
CA PRO A 737 -49.71 -11.42 -1.21
C PRO A 737 -50.69 -10.85 -0.19
N THR A 738 -50.18 -9.94 0.68
CA THR A 738 -50.99 -9.27 1.70
C THR A 738 -52.23 -8.63 1.08
N THR A 739 -53.44 -8.92 1.63
CA THR A 739 -54.70 -8.32 1.19
C THR A 739 -54.87 -6.95 1.82
N GLY A 740 -54.48 -5.86 1.11
CA GLY A 740 -54.70 -4.50 1.56
C GLY A 740 -55.76 -3.78 0.72
N SER A 741 -56.53 -2.89 1.34
CA SER A 741 -57.57 -2.06 0.66
C SER A 741 -57.04 -1.16 -0.44
N GLN A 742 -55.72 -0.93 -0.52
CA GLN A 742 -55.07 -0.07 -1.50
C GLN A 742 -54.48 -0.81 -2.71
N ARG A 743 -54.57 -2.15 -2.76
CA ARG A 743 -53.92 -2.98 -3.79
C ARG A 743 -54.41 -2.72 -5.22
N SER A 744 -55.63 -2.30 -5.40
CA SER A 744 -56.20 -1.96 -6.71
C SER A 744 -55.54 -0.70 -7.34
N ARG A 745 -54.84 0.08 -6.55
CA ARG A 745 -54.12 1.29 -7.03
C ARG A 745 -52.61 1.11 -7.08
N CYS A 746 -52.07 -0.10 -6.74
CA CYS A 746 -50.64 -0.39 -6.75
C CYS A 746 -50.23 -0.95 -8.10
N ARG A 747 -49.14 -0.45 -8.64
CA ARG A 747 -48.55 -0.90 -9.89
C ARG A 747 -47.04 -1.17 -9.69
N THR A 748 -46.60 -2.41 -9.90
CA THR A 748 -45.21 -2.77 -9.97
C THR A 748 -44.76 -2.80 -11.41
N VAL A 749 -43.68 -2.10 -11.75
CA VAL A 749 -43.12 -2.00 -13.10
C VAL A 749 -41.61 -2.13 -13.06
N SER A 750 -41.03 -2.79 -14.06
CA SER A 750 -39.56 -2.85 -14.24
C SER A 750 -39.06 -1.87 -15.30
N ASP A 751 -39.96 -1.46 -16.21
CA ASP A 751 -39.70 -0.45 -17.23
C ASP A 751 -40.93 0.44 -17.41
N ILE A 752 -40.74 1.73 -17.47
CA ILE A 752 -41.77 2.74 -17.66
C ILE A 752 -41.15 3.98 -18.30
N GLY A 753 -41.80 4.52 -19.31
CA GLY A 753 -41.38 5.79 -19.89
C GLY A 753 -41.77 7.00 -19.01
N GLU A 754 -41.10 8.11 -19.18
CA GLU A 754 -41.33 9.34 -18.41
C GLU A 754 -42.77 9.82 -18.47
N ALA A 755 -43.39 9.92 -19.69
CA ALA A 755 -44.74 10.40 -19.86
C ALA A 755 -45.78 9.51 -19.14
N GLU A 756 -45.60 8.21 -19.18
CA GLU A 756 -46.48 7.26 -18.48
C GLU A 756 -46.31 7.32 -16.97
N LEU A 757 -45.05 7.50 -16.48
CA LEU A 757 -44.78 7.67 -15.05
C LEU A 757 -45.48 8.93 -14.53
N ILE A 758 -45.35 10.06 -15.22
CA ILE A 758 -45.99 11.30 -14.83
C ILE A 758 -47.52 11.14 -14.83
N ALA A 759 -48.07 10.55 -15.87
CA ALA A 759 -49.53 10.30 -15.95
C ALA A 759 -50.03 9.37 -14.83
N ALA A 760 -49.28 8.37 -14.45
CA ALA A 760 -49.61 7.49 -13.32
C ALA A 760 -49.64 8.28 -11.99
N MET A 761 -48.68 9.19 -11.79
CA MET A 761 -48.67 10.07 -10.62
C MET A 761 -49.88 10.99 -10.59
N GLU A 762 -50.27 11.57 -11.69
CA GLU A 762 -51.43 12.43 -11.80
C GLU A 762 -52.74 11.67 -11.54
N ARG A 763 -52.81 10.37 -11.91
CA ARG A 763 -53.95 9.52 -11.57
C ARG A 763 -53.99 9.09 -10.09
N GLY A 764 -53.00 9.46 -9.28
CA GLY A 764 -52.91 9.08 -7.86
C GLY A 764 -52.51 7.63 -7.64
N GLU A 765 -51.83 7.02 -8.60
CA GLU A 765 -51.34 5.63 -8.48
C GLU A 765 -50.20 5.52 -7.46
N ARG A 766 -50.08 4.31 -6.91
CA ARG A 766 -48.93 3.90 -6.05
C ARG A 766 -48.02 3.03 -6.92
N VAL A 767 -46.87 3.59 -7.31
CA VAL A 767 -45.96 2.93 -8.25
C VAL A 767 -44.71 2.44 -7.53
N LEU A 768 -44.44 1.14 -7.67
CA LEU A 768 -43.14 0.53 -7.38
C LEU A 768 -42.39 0.35 -8.71
N LEU A 769 -41.30 1.09 -8.88
CA LEU A 769 -40.40 0.94 -10.01
C LEU A 769 -39.22 0.10 -9.59
N LEU A 770 -39.08 -1.11 -10.17
CA LEU A 770 -37.95 -2.01 -9.99
C LEU A 770 -36.93 -1.81 -11.13
N GLY A 771 -35.94 -0.96 -10.91
CA GLY A 771 -34.97 -0.53 -11.91
C GLY A 771 -34.83 0.98 -11.91
N ALA A 772 -33.98 1.51 -12.77
CA ALA A 772 -33.76 2.95 -12.87
C ALA A 772 -34.84 3.66 -13.73
N GLY A 773 -35.61 2.94 -14.53
CA GLY A 773 -36.60 3.50 -15.41
C GLY A 773 -36.10 4.67 -16.24
N PRO A 774 -36.85 5.81 -16.29
CA PRO A 774 -36.44 6.99 -17.07
C PRO A 774 -35.34 7.82 -16.39
N PHE A 775 -34.96 7.50 -15.14
CA PHE A 775 -34.00 8.30 -14.38
C PHE A 775 -32.55 8.15 -14.86
N ARG A 776 -31.83 9.24 -14.84
CA ARG A 776 -30.37 9.21 -15.02
C ARG A 776 -29.71 8.48 -13.86
N SER A 777 -28.83 7.54 -14.18
CA SER A 777 -28.24 6.67 -13.17
C SER A 777 -26.86 6.18 -13.58
N LEU A 778 -26.04 5.83 -12.59
CA LEU A 778 -24.72 5.20 -12.74
C LEU A 778 -24.81 3.75 -12.27
N PRO A 779 -24.02 2.83 -12.83
CA PRO A 779 -23.95 1.47 -12.29
C PRO A 779 -23.58 1.47 -10.82
N THR A 780 -24.25 0.65 -10.01
CA THR A 780 -23.77 0.30 -8.68
C THR A 780 -22.68 -0.77 -8.85
N THR A 781 -21.53 -0.50 -8.31
CA THR A 781 -20.43 -1.47 -8.26
C THR A 781 -19.77 -1.34 -6.93
N TYR A 782 -19.36 -2.47 -6.34
CA TYR A 782 -18.46 -2.44 -5.17
C TYR A 782 -17.01 -2.10 -5.54
N ARG A 783 -16.81 -1.47 -6.67
CA ARG A 783 -15.54 -0.97 -7.11
C ARG A 783 -15.26 0.36 -6.43
N ILE A 784 -14.63 0.30 -5.30
CA ILE A 784 -14.07 1.47 -4.64
C ILE A 784 -12.67 1.69 -5.22
N GLY A 785 -12.61 1.94 -6.50
CA GLY A 785 -11.34 2.12 -7.18
C GLY A 785 -10.63 3.38 -6.74
N MET A 786 -9.37 3.50 -7.17
CA MET A 786 -8.51 4.67 -6.96
C MET A 786 -9.34 5.94 -6.95
N ALA A 787 -9.23 6.67 -5.88
CA ALA A 787 -9.89 7.93 -5.70
C ALA A 787 -9.79 8.79 -6.98
N GLY A 788 -10.92 9.06 -7.62
CA GLY A 788 -11.00 9.89 -8.84
C GLY A 788 -11.39 9.16 -10.12
N ARG A 789 -11.45 7.83 -10.16
CA ARG A 789 -12.13 7.12 -11.24
C ARG A 789 -13.59 6.92 -10.85
N THR A 790 -14.46 7.24 -11.71
CA THR A 790 -15.83 7.72 -11.52
C THR A 790 -16.91 6.67 -11.41
N SER A 791 -16.57 5.40 -11.41
CA SER A 791 -17.53 4.33 -11.29
C SER A 791 -17.24 3.55 -10.01
N GLY A 792 -18.13 3.60 -9.07
CA GLY A 792 -18.07 2.80 -7.86
C GLY A 792 -18.69 3.53 -6.68
N ASN A 793 -19.11 2.74 -5.72
CA ASN A 793 -19.72 3.22 -4.51
C ASN A 793 -18.71 3.10 -3.38
N TYR A 794 -18.39 4.22 -2.74
CA TYR A 794 -17.51 4.21 -1.57
C TYR A 794 -18.23 3.70 -0.33
N ALA A 795 -19.51 4.02 -0.21
CA ALA A 795 -20.36 3.58 0.88
C ALA A 795 -21.83 3.56 0.46
N THR A 796 -22.63 2.90 1.26
CA THR A 796 -24.08 3.03 1.24
C THR A 796 -24.55 3.37 2.64
N VAL A 797 -25.68 4.07 2.75
CA VAL A 797 -26.33 4.37 4.02
C VAL A 797 -27.78 3.97 3.93
N ILE A 798 -28.21 3.10 4.83
CA ILE A 798 -29.59 2.68 4.96
C ILE A 798 -30.25 3.50 6.07
N LYS A 799 -31.38 4.10 5.77
CA LYS A 799 -32.20 4.84 6.73
C LYS A 799 -32.78 3.89 7.75
N GLU A 800 -32.37 4.05 8.98
CA GLU A 800 -32.76 3.17 10.09
C GLU A 800 -34.29 3.18 10.30
N GLY A 801 -34.84 2.00 10.59
CA GLY A 801 -36.24 1.83 10.92
C GLY A 801 -37.24 2.08 9.80
N HIS A 802 -36.81 2.27 8.56
CA HIS A 802 -37.71 2.52 7.45
C HIS A 802 -38.55 1.29 7.09
N HIS A 803 -39.86 1.48 6.92
CA HIS A 803 -40.82 0.39 6.67
C HIS A 803 -40.55 -0.44 5.42
N ALA A 804 -39.95 0.16 4.38
CA ALA A 804 -39.63 -0.54 3.13
C ALA A 804 -38.57 -1.65 3.33
N LEU A 805 -37.75 -1.58 4.40
CA LEU A 805 -36.73 -2.58 4.71
C LEU A 805 -37.01 -3.30 6.04
N LYS A 806 -38.25 -3.21 6.55
CA LYS A 806 -38.63 -3.86 7.80
C LYS A 806 -38.45 -5.39 7.67
N GLY A 807 -37.58 -5.96 8.50
CA GLY A 807 -37.29 -7.39 8.49
C GLY A 807 -36.27 -7.82 7.41
N PHE A 808 -35.68 -6.90 6.69
CA PHE A 808 -34.50 -7.18 5.88
C PHE A 808 -33.24 -6.93 6.74
N PRO A 809 -32.38 -7.93 6.98
CA PRO A 809 -31.26 -7.78 7.89
C PRO A 809 -30.21 -6.81 7.32
N HIS A 810 -29.86 -5.76 8.09
CA HIS A 810 -28.81 -4.81 7.74
C HIS A 810 -28.22 -4.14 8.98
N GLU A 811 -27.02 -3.57 8.82
CA GLU A 811 -26.26 -2.85 9.85
C GLU A 811 -26.12 -1.36 9.51
N GLY A 812 -27.12 -0.79 8.81
CA GLY A 812 -27.11 0.60 8.37
C GLY A 812 -26.41 0.82 7.02
N PHE A 813 -25.95 -0.23 6.37
CA PHE A 813 -25.33 -0.18 5.03
C PHE A 813 -25.59 -1.48 4.25
N CYS A 814 -25.34 -1.47 2.96
CA CYS A 814 -25.45 -2.64 2.10
C CYS A 814 -24.19 -3.52 2.27
N GLY A 815 -24.32 -4.57 3.09
CA GLY A 815 -23.28 -5.58 3.29
C GLY A 815 -23.40 -6.73 2.27
N TRP A 816 -22.92 -7.94 2.66
CA TRP A 816 -22.91 -9.13 1.81
C TRP A 816 -24.30 -9.52 1.28
N GLN A 817 -25.34 -9.33 2.07
CA GLN A 817 -26.73 -9.66 1.68
C GLN A 817 -27.25 -8.82 0.50
N PHE A 818 -26.65 -7.65 0.25
CA PHE A 818 -26.98 -6.80 -0.89
C PHE A 818 -26.06 -7.01 -2.10
N ARG A 819 -25.03 -7.86 -2.00
CA ARG A 819 -24.00 -7.96 -3.03
C ARG A 819 -24.58 -8.20 -4.43
N ARG A 820 -25.43 -9.23 -4.56
CA ARG A 820 -26.05 -9.56 -5.85
C ARG A 820 -27.04 -8.50 -6.32
N LEU A 821 -27.77 -7.88 -5.40
CA LEU A 821 -28.66 -6.76 -5.69
C LEU A 821 -27.93 -5.54 -6.27
N MET A 822 -26.70 -5.28 -5.78
CA MET A 822 -25.88 -4.19 -6.29
C MET A 822 -25.15 -4.57 -7.59
N GLU A 823 -24.84 -5.83 -7.81
CA GLU A 823 -24.21 -6.32 -9.04
C GLU A 823 -25.22 -6.20 -10.21
N GLY A 824 -24.92 -5.32 -11.16
CA GLY A 824 -25.84 -4.98 -12.24
C GLY A 824 -26.91 -3.95 -11.87
N GLY A 825 -26.98 -3.54 -10.60
CA GLY A 825 -27.86 -2.48 -10.14
C GLY A 825 -27.39 -1.08 -10.58
N ARG A 826 -28.20 -0.07 -10.24
CA ARG A 826 -27.93 1.33 -10.59
C ARG A 826 -28.16 2.24 -9.39
N ALA A 827 -27.44 3.37 -9.34
CA ALA A 827 -27.70 4.47 -8.44
C ALA A 827 -28.30 5.64 -9.22
N VAL A 828 -29.51 6.02 -8.86
CA VAL A 828 -30.24 7.12 -9.50
C VAL A 828 -29.75 8.45 -9.00
N GLN A 829 -29.47 9.38 -9.91
CA GLN A 829 -29.01 10.73 -9.60
C GLN A 829 -30.20 11.62 -9.22
N LEU A 830 -30.08 12.32 -8.09
CA LEU A 830 -31.12 13.18 -7.51
C LEU A 830 -30.64 14.63 -7.31
N GLU A 831 -30.13 15.27 -8.38
CA GLU A 831 -29.43 16.56 -8.27
C GLU A 831 -30.30 17.81 -8.48
N ALA A 832 -31.44 17.73 -9.15
CA ALA A 832 -32.20 18.87 -9.67
C ALA A 832 -32.98 19.67 -8.60
N GLY A 833 -32.33 20.02 -7.48
CA GLY A 833 -32.93 20.87 -6.43
C GLY A 833 -34.09 20.23 -5.66
N VAL A 834 -34.18 18.91 -5.68
CA VAL A 834 -35.18 18.16 -4.94
C VAL A 834 -34.71 17.81 -3.53
N PRO A 835 -35.62 17.57 -2.58
CA PRO A 835 -35.26 17.02 -1.28
C PRO A 835 -34.44 15.73 -1.40
N PHE A 836 -33.40 15.59 -0.57
CA PHE A 836 -32.53 14.40 -0.59
C PHE A 836 -32.55 13.69 0.77
N ASP A 837 -33.42 12.73 0.90
CA ASP A 837 -33.54 11.87 2.07
C ASP A 837 -33.88 10.42 1.65
N PRO A 838 -32.98 9.77 0.92
CA PRO A 838 -33.25 8.44 0.38
C PRO A 838 -33.31 7.37 1.48
N ILE A 839 -33.96 6.27 1.19
CA ILE A 839 -34.01 5.07 2.04
C ILE A 839 -32.65 4.36 1.98
N ILE A 840 -32.07 4.24 0.78
CA ILE A 840 -30.68 3.77 0.58
C ILE A 840 -29.93 4.81 -0.24
N ASP A 841 -29.06 5.53 0.44
CA ASP A 841 -28.12 6.48 -0.12
C ASP A 841 -26.87 5.74 -0.63
N VAL A 842 -26.31 6.18 -1.73
CA VAL A 842 -25.11 5.59 -2.36
C VAL A 842 -24.04 6.68 -2.49
N ALA A 843 -23.01 6.61 -1.67
CA ALA A 843 -21.91 7.57 -1.70
C ALA A 843 -21.04 7.36 -2.95
N SER A 844 -20.91 8.40 -3.75
CA SER A 844 -19.96 8.47 -4.86
C SER A 844 -18.55 8.83 -4.37
N SER A 845 -17.60 8.97 -5.31
CA SER A 845 -16.26 9.47 -4.99
C SER A 845 -16.30 10.83 -4.30
N VAL A 846 -15.49 11.00 -3.26
CA VAL A 846 -15.29 12.30 -2.58
C VAL A 846 -14.75 13.39 -3.52
N LYS A 847 -14.10 13.00 -4.63
CA LYS A 847 -13.59 13.93 -5.66
C LYS A 847 -14.67 14.38 -6.64
N PHE A 848 -15.76 13.65 -6.73
CA PHE A 848 -16.91 13.95 -7.58
C PHE A 848 -18.20 13.59 -6.84
N PRO A 849 -18.52 14.30 -5.75
CA PRO A 849 -19.71 13.98 -4.96
C PRO A 849 -20.98 14.22 -5.78
N ILE A 850 -21.79 13.18 -5.84
CA ILE A 850 -23.08 13.15 -6.54
C ILE A 850 -24.15 12.71 -5.55
N ARG A 851 -25.26 13.41 -5.50
CA ARG A 851 -26.45 12.98 -4.76
C ARG A 851 -27.10 11.84 -5.53
N GLN A 852 -27.03 10.64 -5.00
CA GLN A 852 -27.59 9.45 -5.70
C GLN A 852 -28.12 8.42 -4.70
N ALA A 853 -29.09 7.64 -5.14
CA ALA A 853 -29.77 6.66 -4.33
C ALA A 853 -30.07 5.37 -5.10
N ALA A 854 -30.10 4.24 -4.37
CA ALA A 854 -30.57 2.96 -4.90
C ALA A 854 -32.02 2.66 -4.50
N LEU A 855 -32.48 3.20 -3.37
CA LEU A 855 -33.86 3.08 -2.93
C LEU A 855 -34.33 4.44 -2.39
N PHE A 856 -35.40 4.99 -2.95
CA PHE A 856 -35.98 6.27 -2.55
C PHE A 856 -37.45 6.38 -2.88
N GLU A 857 -38.13 7.28 -2.21
CA GLU A 857 -39.55 7.52 -2.41
C GLU A 857 -39.92 8.98 -2.44
N TYR A 858 -41.01 9.31 -3.20
CA TYR A 858 -41.60 10.63 -3.24
C TYR A 858 -43.12 10.55 -3.35
N ARG A 859 -43.81 11.48 -2.75
CA ARG A 859 -45.18 11.83 -3.16
C ARG A 859 -45.06 12.78 -4.35
N VAL A 860 -45.75 12.48 -5.45
CA VAL A 860 -45.74 13.29 -6.68
C VAL A 860 -47.19 13.64 -7.04
N GLY A 861 -47.60 14.89 -6.77
CA GLY A 861 -49.01 15.24 -6.87
C GLY A 861 -49.86 14.40 -5.92
N GLU A 862 -50.86 13.70 -6.46
CA GLU A 862 -51.70 12.76 -5.72
C GLU A 862 -51.10 11.35 -5.66
N GLY A 863 -50.09 11.03 -6.50
CA GLY A 863 -49.46 9.73 -6.60
C GLY A 863 -48.31 9.54 -5.58
N ARG A 864 -47.90 8.31 -5.45
CA ARG A 864 -46.76 7.91 -4.61
C ARG A 864 -45.81 7.01 -5.38
N LEU A 865 -44.56 7.36 -5.42
CA LEU A 865 -43.52 6.67 -6.17
C LEU A 865 -42.49 6.07 -5.21
N LEU A 866 -42.24 4.77 -5.33
CA LEU A 866 -41.08 4.10 -4.74
C LEU A 866 -40.19 3.57 -5.87
N VAL A 867 -38.92 3.93 -5.86
CA VAL A 867 -37.94 3.46 -6.85
C VAL A 867 -36.90 2.61 -6.15
N CYS A 868 -36.71 1.38 -6.61
CA CYS A 868 -35.63 0.49 -6.20
C CYS A 868 -34.83 0.11 -7.45
N SER A 869 -33.64 0.67 -7.58
CA SER A 869 -32.82 0.51 -8.78
C SER A 869 -31.76 -0.61 -8.68
N PHE A 870 -31.91 -1.51 -7.72
CA PHE A 870 -31.12 -2.74 -7.62
C PHE A 870 -31.44 -3.73 -8.75
N ALA A 871 -30.53 -4.69 -8.94
CA ALA A 871 -30.75 -5.81 -9.84
C ALA A 871 -31.42 -6.97 -9.08
N PHE A 872 -32.59 -7.40 -9.55
CA PHE A 872 -33.35 -8.49 -8.94
C PHE A 872 -33.09 -9.80 -9.69
N HIS A 873 -32.00 -10.49 -9.30
CA HIS A 873 -31.67 -11.83 -9.82
C HIS A 873 -32.62 -12.88 -9.22
N THR A 874 -33.22 -13.70 -10.07
CA THR A 874 -34.27 -14.65 -9.66
C THR A 874 -33.74 -15.76 -8.75
N GLU A 875 -32.48 -16.08 -8.84
CA GLU A 875 -31.82 -17.11 -8.04
C GLU A 875 -31.29 -16.58 -6.69
N ASP A 876 -31.38 -15.28 -6.41
CA ASP A 876 -30.96 -14.71 -5.15
C ASP A 876 -32.14 -14.64 -4.15
N PRO A 877 -32.10 -15.41 -3.06
CA PRO A 877 -33.19 -15.39 -2.08
C PRO A 877 -33.36 -14.02 -1.40
N ALA A 878 -32.31 -13.24 -1.28
CA ALA A 878 -32.38 -11.86 -0.78
C ALA A 878 -33.15 -10.96 -1.73
N ALA A 879 -32.91 -11.08 -3.05
CA ALA A 879 -33.63 -10.31 -4.06
C ALA A 879 -35.13 -10.67 -4.09
N ALA A 880 -35.46 -11.97 -4.04
CA ALA A 880 -36.86 -12.44 -3.99
C ALA A 880 -37.56 -11.91 -2.74
N TRP A 881 -36.94 -12.01 -1.59
CA TRP A 881 -37.48 -11.51 -0.32
C TRP A 881 -37.66 -9.98 -0.32
N LEU A 882 -36.62 -9.22 -0.73
CA LEU A 882 -36.72 -7.76 -0.82
C LEU A 882 -37.83 -7.30 -1.75
N ARG A 883 -37.95 -7.90 -2.93
CA ARG A 883 -39.05 -7.58 -3.86
C ARG A 883 -40.43 -7.73 -3.20
N THR A 884 -40.67 -8.85 -2.52
CA THR A 884 -41.92 -9.09 -1.82
C THR A 884 -42.17 -8.06 -0.71
N GLN A 885 -41.13 -7.68 0.05
CA GLN A 885 -41.20 -6.63 1.07
C GLN A 885 -41.56 -5.27 0.50
N LEU A 886 -40.98 -4.89 -0.64
CA LEU A 886 -41.28 -3.62 -1.32
C LEU A 886 -42.72 -3.60 -1.88
N GLU A 887 -43.21 -4.72 -2.44
CA GLU A 887 -44.57 -4.87 -2.92
C GLU A 887 -45.59 -4.77 -1.76
N ASP A 888 -45.33 -5.44 -0.64
CA ASP A 888 -46.17 -5.35 0.57
C ASP A 888 -46.14 -3.93 1.16
N TYR A 889 -44.97 -3.26 1.18
CA TYR A 889 -44.82 -1.88 1.66
C TYR A 889 -45.65 -0.92 0.81
N VAL A 890 -45.53 -0.97 -0.52
CA VAL A 890 -46.30 -0.09 -1.43
C VAL A 890 -47.82 -0.32 -1.30
N ALA A 891 -48.24 -1.54 -1.00
CA ALA A 891 -49.66 -1.87 -0.79
C ALA A 891 -50.18 -1.46 0.60
N SER A 892 -49.32 -1.14 1.56
CA SER A 892 -49.69 -0.82 2.93
C SER A 892 -49.97 0.67 3.15
N ASP A 893 -50.63 0.99 4.26
CA ASP A 893 -50.86 2.39 4.66
C ASP A 893 -49.58 3.07 5.16
N ALA A 894 -48.54 2.29 5.50
CA ALA A 894 -47.20 2.81 5.84
C ALA A 894 -46.48 3.50 4.67
N PHE A 895 -46.88 3.18 3.41
CA PHE A 895 -46.36 3.89 2.24
C PHE A 895 -46.91 5.30 2.15
N ASN A 896 -46.28 6.19 2.85
CA ASN A 896 -46.62 7.61 2.91
C ASN A 896 -45.36 8.48 2.88
N PRO A 897 -44.74 8.68 1.69
CA PRO A 897 -43.53 9.44 1.54
C PRO A 897 -43.56 10.81 2.18
N ALA A 898 -42.62 11.11 3.04
CA ALA A 898 -42.49 12.41 3.70
C ALA A 898 -42.08 13.52 2.74
N GLN A 899 -41.32 13.18 1.71
CA GLN A 899 -40.84 14.12 0.70
C GLN A 899 -41.81 14.17 -0.48
N SER A 900 -42.02 15.37 -1.03
CA SER A 900 -42.93 15.57 -2.16
C SER A 900 -42.25 16.31 -3.31
N LEU A 901 -42.67 15.99 -4.52
CA LEU A 901 -42.30 16.65 -5.76
C LEU A 901 -43.57 17.08 -6.50
N THR A 902 -43.48 18.16 -7.24
CA THR A 902 -44.44 18.44 -8.31
C THR A 902 -44.14 17.58 -9.54
N PRO A 903 -45.06 17.32 -10.45
CA PRO A 903 -44.78 16.67 -11.73
C PRO A 903 -43.66 17.35 -12.52
N ALA A 904 -43.56 18.68 -12.48
CA ALA A 904 -42.49 19.45 -13.11
C ALA A 904 -41.11 19.20 -12.46
N GLN A 905 -41.04 19.03 -11.14
CA GLN A 905 -39.80 18.67 -10.47
C GLN A 905 -39.40 17.23 -10.80
N LEU A 906 -40.34 16.28 -10.87
CA LEU A 906 -40.06 14.91 -11.31
C LEU A 906 -39.48 14.92 -12.73
N HIS A 907 -40.12 15.69 -13.67
CA HIS A 907 -39.58 15.88 -15.02
C HIS A 907 -38.15 16.41 -15.01
N ALA A 908 -37.86 17.42 -14.19
CA ALA A 908 -36.53 18.00 -14.06
C ALA A 908 -35.49 17.00 -13.56
N VAL A 909 -35.82 16.14 -12.58
CA VAL A 909 -34.93 15.07 -12.09
C VAL A 909 -34.63 14.05 -13.19
N ILE A 910 -35.63 13.60 -13.91
CA ILE A 910 -35.49 12.62 -15.00
C ILE A 910 -34.55 13.16 -16.11
N ASN A 911 -34.69 14.43 -16.44
CA ASN A 911 -33.96 15.10 -17.54
C ASN A 911 -32.69 15.82 -17.09
N ALA A 912 -32.33 15.75 -15.81
CA ALA A 912 -31.07 16.32 -15.31
C ALA A 912 -29.86 15.74 -16.07
N PRO A 913 -28.82 16.54 -16.39
CA PRO A 913 -27.61 16.03 -17.04
C PRO A 913 -26.95 14.95 -16.19
N LEU A 914 -26.54 13.84 -16.80
CA LEU A 914 -25.78 12.83 -16.08
C LEU A 914 -24.43 13.41 -15.67
N LEU A 915 -24.20 13.51 -14.38
CA LEU A 915 -22.91 13.88 -13.82
C LEU A 915 -22.04 12.62 -13.77
N SER A 916 -20.93 12.64 -14.47
CA SER A 916 -19.91 11.59 -14.37
C SER A 916 -18.55 12.26 -14.27
N GLY A 917 -17.61 11.64 -13.57
CA GLY A 917 -16.25 12.19 -13.49
C GLY A 917 -15.55 12.25 -14.86
N ALA A 918 -15.99 11.44 -15.85
CA ALA A 918 -15.51 11.51 -17.22
C ALA A 918 -15.89 12.84 -17.91
N GLN A 919 -17.06 13.41 -17.58
CA GLN A 919 -17.49 14.70 -18.15
C GLN A 919 -16.74 15.89 -17.53
N ASN A 920 -16.34 15.80 -16.26
CA ASN A 920 -15.49 16.83 -15.63
C ASN A 920 -14.07 16.84 -16.19
N GLN A 921 -13.54 15.71 -16.67
CA GLN A 921 -12.25 15.67 -17.37
C GLN A 921 -12.31 16.47 -18.69
N ASN A 922 -13.43 16.49 -19.38
CA ASN A 922 -13.59 17.25 -20.62
C ASN A 922 -13.87 18.74 -20.38
N ARG A 923 -14.47 19.15 -19.26
CA ARG A 923 -14.65 20.57 -18.92
C ARG A 923 -13.37 21.26 -18.46
N ALA A 924 -12.43 20.51 -17.86
CA ALA A 924 -11.11 21.03 -17.49
C ALA A 924 -10.14 21.11 -18.70
N ARG A 925 -10.48 20.51 -19.84
CA ARG A 925 -9.75 20.71 -21.09
C ARG A 925 -10.31 21.95 -21.80
N ASN A 926 -9.72 23.09 -21.48
CA ASN A 926 -10.02 24.32 -22.20
C ASN A 926 -9.58 24.14 -23.67
N PRO A 927 -10.43 24.31 -24.69
CA PRO A 927 -10.05 24.10 -26.08
C PRO A 927 -8.94 25.02 -26.61
N GLY A 928 -8.51 26.00 -25.82
CA GLY A 928 -7.45 26.96 -26.15
C GLY A 928 -6.10 26.72 -25.47
N ASP A 929 -5.93 25.62 -24.73
CA ASP A 929 -4.66 25.36 -24.04
C ASP A 929 -3.66 24.66 -24.99
N PRO A 930 -2.54 25.34 -25.34
CA PRO A 930 -1.51 24.76 -26.21
C PRO A 930 -0.81 23.51 -25.63
N SER A 931 -0.99 23.21 -24.33
CA SER A 931 -0.35 22.07 -23.68
C SER A 931 -1.01 20.73 -24.02
N SER A 932 -2.19 20.72 -24.65
CA SER A 932 -2.89 19.50 -25.08
C SER A 932 -2.16 18.73 -26.19
N ASN A 933 -1.25 19.38 -26.94
CA ASN A 933 -0.50 18.75 -28.04
C ASN A 933 0.85 18.13 -27.63
N VAL A 934 1.29 18.26 -26.39
CA VAL A 934 2.61 17.76 -25.95
C VAL A 934 2.58 16.27 -25.54
N ARG A 935 1.39 15.66 -25.42
CA ARG A 935 1.30 14.24 -25.00
C ARG A 935 1.60 13.20 -26.09
N ALA A 936 1.64 13.57 -27.35
CA ALA A 936 1.94 12.61 -28.42
C ALA A 936 3.45 12.53 -28.77
N GLY A 937 4.26 13.49 -28.34
CA GLY A 937 5.67 13.59 -28.73
C GLY A 937 6.73 13.25 -27.68
N ALA A 938 6.36 13.12 -26.41
CA ALA A 938 7.35 13.00 -25.32
C ALA A 938 7.72 11.54 -24.94
N PHE A 939 7.23 10.54 -25.67
CA PHE A 939 7.55 9.12 -25.45
C PHE A 939 8.34 8.46 -26.61
N ALA A 940 8.88 9.24 -27.51
CA ALA A 940 9.79 8.73 -28.53
C ALA A 940 11.15 9.40 -28.39
N GLN A 941 12.04 8.82 -27.60
CA GLN A 941 13.51 8.78 -27.75
C GLN A 941 14.22 8.28 -26.49
N PRO A 942 15.44 7.71 -26.70
CA PRO A 942 15.73 6.36 -27.18
C PRO A 942 15.85 5.32 -26.07
#